data_dcb8ce940f1a47511ca767742ff8788a
#
_entry.id   dcb8ce940f1a47511ca767742ff8788a
#
_cell.length_a   1.000
_cell.length_b   1.000
_cell.length_c   1.000
_cell.angle_alpha   90.00
_cell.angle_beta   90.00
_cell.angle_gamma   90.00
#
_symmetry.space_group_name_H-M   'P 1'
#
loop_
_entity.id
_entity.type
_entity.pdbx_description
1 polymer ?
#
loop_
_entity_poly.entity_id
_entity_poly.type
_entity_poly.pdbx_seq_one_letter_code
_entity_poly.pdbx_strand_id
1 'polypeptide(L)'
;MNTVNPVKQIPFYLIKLNDKFWRNRLETNTFVTIPHVLRRCEKSRRIANFEIAGGLIDKKQTSKFPFDDSDVFKILEGVAYTLKLTPHVELEKYVDEIIDKIAAAQEDDGYLYTHRTINPENPSKLSGKKRWEEVTIASHELYNVGHLYEAAVAYFEATGKETLLNVAIKNAELVLKIFGHGKNESPPGHQEIELGLLRLFSSAKDERYLNLAKFFLDIRGSKDRKGYDDYVLQCKEAFPLMGSDKFGYNQTHKPVTEQKEAVGHAVRATYMYSAMANIAVLFNDEKYLVALNQLWDDVIKHKFSITGGIGASANGEAFDKAYILPNYYEKSNELGVYNETCASIGNIFWNFRMHLIHGTSKYIDVLERTLYNGLLSGISLEGDKFFYPNPLASEGDIFRKKWFFIACCPSNIVRFIPQIQSYIYSLKDSMININLFIGSTAKIDLNGNFIEMHQKTNYPWEGLVEIEVNPSRSMEFSIALRIPGWAQNNPVPSDLYRYMTPIEEKVRLEVNNKLIDLEIIEGYCIINQTWKKGDRILIEFPMPVHRVVAHDKVQDCKGMVALERGPIVYCIESIDNDNIEKLKLNDNTQLDHVYQEELLNGIVTITGSVQNLESNAEQDFLAIPYHVWAHRGRSEMIVWMHH
;
A
#
# COMPACT_ATOMS: atom_id res chain seq x y z
N MET A 1 26.27 7.73 -19.77
CA MET A 1 24.83 7.85 -19.42
C MET A 1 24.32 6.43 -19.25
N ASN A 2 24.10 5.99 -18.01
CA ASN A 2 23.46 4.70 -17.79
C ASN A 2 21.99 4.88 -18.11
N THR A 3 21.57 4.43 -19.29
CA THR A 3 20.15 4.28 -19.61
C THR A 3 19.57 3.31 -18.59
N VAL A 4 18.68 3.81 -17.72
CA VAL A 4 17.92 2.95 -16.81
C VAL A 4 17.12 2.01 -17.70
N ASN A 5 17.48 0.72 -17.71
CA ASN A 5 16.68 -0.30 -18.39
C ASN A 5 15.63 -0.79 -17.38
N PRO A 6 14.42 -0.20 -17.37
CA PRO A 6 13.48 -0.43 -16.29
C PRO A 6 12.93 -1.86 -16.35
N VAL A 7 12.76 -2.43 -15.17
CA VAL A 7 12.03 -3.69 -14.98
C VAL A 7 10.58 -3.46 -15.36
N LYS A 8 9.96 -4.39 -16.08
CA LYS A 8 8.56 -4.28 -16.53
C LYS A 8 7.66 -5.11 -15.62
N GLN A 9 6.55 -4.53 -15.24
CA GLN A 9 5.48 -5.22 -14.53
C GLN A 9 4.77 -6.21 -15.46
N ILE A 10 4.43 -7.40 -14.95
CA ILE A 10 3.51 -8.33 -15.63
C ILE A 10 2.07 -7.92 -15.31
N PRO A 11 1.19 -7.77 -16.31
CA PRO A 11 -0.21 -7.44 -16.06
C PRO A 11 -0.89 -8.47 -15.15
N PHE A 12 -1.55 -7.99 -14.09
CA PHE A 12 -2.16 -8.85 -13.06
C PHE A 12 -3.16 -9.87 -13.61
N TYR A 13 -3.91 -9.52 -14.66
CA TYR A 13 -4.91 -10.39 -15.29
C TYR A 13 -4.29 -11.56 -16.08
N LEU A 14 -2.97 -11.57 -16.31
CA LEU A 14 -2.23 -12.71 -16.87
C LEU A 14 -1.78 -13.71 -15.80
N ILE A 15 -2.09 -13.44 -14.54
CA ILE A 15 -1.67 -14.23 -13.38
C ILE A 15 -2.91 -14.65 -12.59
N LYS A 16 -3.13 -15.95 -12.44
CA LYS A 16 -4.23 -16.53 -11.67
C LYS A 16 -3.71 -17.05 -10.33
N LEU A 17 -4.33 -16.65 -9.22
CA LEU A 17 -4.01 -17.16 -7.89
C LEU A 17 -4.58 -18.56 -7.69
N ASN A 18 -3.79 -19.44 -7.12
CA ASN A 18 -4.14 -20.85 -6.88
C ASN A 18 -4.03 -21.27 -5.40
N ASP A 19 -3.37 -20.47 -4.53
CA ASP A 19 -3.25 -20.75 -3.11
C ASP A 19 -4.53 -20.42 -2.32
N LYS A 20 -4.63 -20.98 -1.10
CA LYS A 20 -5.76 -20.68 -0.20
C LYS A 20 -5.66 -19.30 0.45
N PHE A 21 -4.43 -18.82 0.70
CA PHE A 21 -4.21 -17.61 1.49
C PHE A 21 -4.70 -16.35 0.75
N TRP A 22 -4.23 -16.13 -0.47
CA TRP A 22 -4.57 -14.92 -1.26
C TRP A 22 -5.86 -15.08 -2.06
N ARG A 23 -6.14 -16.27 -2.57
CA ARG A 23 -7.39 -16.53 -3.30
C ARG A 23 -8.62 -16.29 -2.43
N ASN A 24 -8.62 -16.77 -1.17
CA ASN A 24 -9.73 -16.52 -0.25
C ASN A 24 -9.92 -15.01 0.02
N ARG A 25 -8.83 -14.25 0.15
CA ARG A 25 -8.90 -12.79 0.31
C ARG A 25 -9.43 -12.07 -0.92
N LEU A 26 -9.06 -12.52 -2.10
CA LEU A 26 -9.59 -12.00 -3.37
C LEU A 26 -11.09 -12.28 -3.50
N GLU A 27 -11.52 -13.50 -3.19
CA GLU A 27 -12.94 -13.89 -3.17
C GLU A 27 -13.71 -13.09 -2.12
N THR A 28 -13.18 -12.94 -0.91
CA THR A 28 -13.78 -12.09 0.14
C THR A 28 -13.90 -10.63 -0.31
N ASN A 29 -12.87 -10.08 -0.96
CA ASN A 29 -12.95 -8.73 -1.51
C ASN A 29 -14.08 -8.59 -2.54
N THR A 30 -14.20 -9.56 -3.43
CA THR A 30 -15.23 -9.57 -4.49
C THR A 30 -16.64 -9.71 -3.94
N PHE A 31 -16.88 -10.68 -3.07
CA PHE A 31 -18.24 -11.07 -2.66
C PHE A 31 -18.72 -10.46 -1.36
N VAL A 32 -17.82 -9.92 -0.54
CA VAL A 32 -18.16 -9.33 0.76
C VAL A 32 -17.75 -7.86 0.82
N THR A 33 -16.46 -7.56 0.60
CA THR A 33 -15.93 -6.21 0.84
C THR A 33 -16.50 -5.19 -0.15
N ILE A 34 -16.47 -5.46 -1.45
CA ILE A 34 -17.04 -4.56 -2.47
C ILE A 34 -18.54 -4.29 -2.22
N PRO A 35 -19.42 -5.30 -2.08
CA PRO A 35 -20.82 -5.06 -1.76
C PRO A 35 -21.03 -4.32 -0.43
N HIS A 36 -20.18 -4.57 0.58
CA HIS A 36 -20.25 -3.87 1.87
C HIS A 36 -19.95 -2.38 1.70
N VAL A 37 -18.84 -2.02 1.07
CA VAL A 37 -18.43 -0.61 0.93
C VAL A 37 -19.36 0.17 0.00
N LEU A 38 -19.89 -0.44 -1.07
CA LEU A 38 -20.92 0.16 -1.93
C LEU A 38 -22.17 0.52 -1.13
N ARG A 39 -22.73 -0.43 -0.35
CA ARG A 39 -23.86 -0.14 0.56
C ARG A 39 -23.54 0.94 1.59
N ARG A 40 -22.27 1.07 2.03
CA ARG A 40 -21.82 2.14 2.93
C ARG A 40 -21.80 3.49 2.22
N CYS A 41 -21.37 3.55 0.98
CA CYS A 41 -21.39 4.77 0.16
C CYS A 41 -22.82 5.25 -0.11
N GLU A 42 -23.78 4.34 -0.35
CA GLU A 42 -25.21 4.69 -0.43
C GLU A 42 -25.71 5.28 0.88
N LYS A 43 -25.54 4.55 2.00
CA LYS A 43 -26.01 4.97 3.33
C LYS A 43 -25.41 6.29 3.81
N SER A 44 -24.15 6.55 3.45
CA SER A 44 -23.43 7.79 3.82
C SER A 44 -23.61 8.92 2.80
N ARG A 45 -24.46 8.71 1.77
CA ARG A 45 -24.80 9.67 0.71
C ARG A 45 -23.67 10.02 -0.26
N ARG A 46 -22.59 9.30 -0.27
CA ARG A 46 -21.49 9.53 -1.22
C ARG A 46 -21.94 9.36 -2.68
N ILE A 47 -22.78 8.34 -2.96
CA ILE A 47 -23.40 8.14 -4.28
C ILE A 47 -24.50 9.18 -4.52
N ALA A 48 -25.33 9.49 -3.52
CA ALA A 48 -26.37 10.50 -3.64
C ALA A 48 -25.84 11.91 -3.93
N ASN A 49 -24.61 12.23 -3.56
CA ASN A 49 -23.97 13.50 -3.96
C ASN A 49 -23.97 13.68 -5.48
N PHE A 50 -23.65 12.64 -6.24
CA PHE A 50 -23.66 12.70 -7.70
C PHE A 50 -25.09 12.83 -8.25
N GLU A 51 -26.08 12.14 -7.66
CA GLU A 51 -27.48 12.28 -8.04
C GLU A 51 -28.00 13.70 -7.83
N ILE A 52 -27.64 14.32 -6.70
CA ILE A 52 -28.04 15.70 -6.38
C ILE A 52 -27.33 16.69 -7.31
N ALA A 53 -26.01 16.56 -7.47
CA ALA A 53 -25.21 17.43 -8.32
C ALA A 53 -25.67 17.36 -9.79
N GLY A 54 -26.07 16.17 -10.27
CA GLY A 54 -26.61 15.95 -11.60
C GLY A 54 -28.08 16.31 -11.79
N GLY A 55 -28.75 16.84 -10.73
CA GLY A 55 -30.19 17.19 -10.79
C GLY A 55 -31.13 16.01 -10.94
N LEU A 56 -30.67 14.79 -10.65
CA LEU A 56 -31.50 13.57 -10.77
C LEU A 56 -32.47 13.42 -9.60
N ILE A 57 -32.16 14.02 -8.46
CA ILE A 57 -33.01 14.08 -7.27
C ILE A 57 -33.01 15.48 -6.65
N ASP A 58 -34.19 15.94 -6.21
CA ASP A 58 -34.33 17.24 -5.51
C ASP A 58 -34.04 17.07 -4.00
N LYS A 59 -32.75 17.11 -3.64
CA LYS A 59 -32.29 17.11 -2.25
C LYS A 59 -31.10 18.06 -2.13
N LYS A 60 -30.86 18.60 -0.93
CA LYS A 60 -29.72 19.51 -0.66
C LYS A 60 -28.70 18.94 0.34
N GLN A 61 -28.99 17.79 0.92
CA GLN A 61 -28.17 17.25 2.00
C GLN A 61 -27.07 16.34 1.42
N THR A 62 -25.84 16.79 1.48
CA THR A 62 -24.63 16.10 1.04
C THR A 62 -24.13 15.07 2.05
N SER A 63 -23.14 14.29 1.68
CA SER A 63 -22.24 13.59 2.59
C SER A 63 -21.43 14.59 3.44
N LYS A 64 -20.60 14.10 4.37
CA LYS A 64 -19.99 14.98 5.39
C LYS A 64 -18.82 15.81 4.86
N PHE A 65 -17.98 15.22 3.99
CA PHE A 65 -16.72 15.83 3.56
C PHE A 65 -16.66 16.05 2.06
N PRO A 66 -16.00 17.12 1.61
CA PRO A 66 -15.90 17.45 0.19
C PRO A 66 -15.00 16.49 -0.61
N PHE A 67 -14.20 15.66 0.05
CA PHE A 67 -13.38 14.62 -0.58
C PHE A 67 -14.06 13.25 -0.64
N ASP A 68 -15.31 13.13 -0.20
CA ASP A 68 -16.07 11.87 -0.18
C ASP A 68 -16.32 11.29 -1.60
N ASP A 69 -16.26 12.12 -2.66
CA ASP A 69 -16.33 11.68 -4.05
C ASP A 69 -15.23 10.67 -4.38
N SER A 70 -14.02 10.85 -3.83
CA SER A 70 -12.88 9.98 -4.06
C SER A 70 -13.09 8.54 -3.57
N ASP A 71 -13.92 8.35 -2.54
CA ASP A 71 -14.23 7.00 -2.04
C ASP A 71 -14.99 6.19 -3.09
N VAL A 72 -15.92 6.84 -3.81
CA VAL A 72 -16.66 6.20 -4.91
C VAL A 72 -15.70 5.85 -6.04
N PHE A 73 -14.83 6.76 -6.44
CA PHE A 73 -13.86 6.52 -7.52
C PHE A 73 -12.91 5.36 -7.19
N LYS A 74 -12.33 5.31 -5.97
CA LYS A 74 -11.49 4.19 -5.54
C LYS A 74 -12.21 2.84 -5.57
N ILE A 75 -13.48 2.82 -5.17
CA ILE A 75 -14.29 1.60 -5.22
C ILE A 75 -14.53 1.18 -6.68
N LEU A 76 -14.84 2.12 -7.58
CA LEU A 76 -14.99 1.83 -9.02
C LEU A 76 -13.72 1.27 -9.63
N GLU A 77 -12.55 1.79 -9.24
CA GLU A 77 -11.24 1.25 -9.65
C GLU A 77 -11.08 -0.20 -9.19
N GLY A 78 -11.37 -0.50 -7.93
CA GLY A 78 -11.31 -1.87 -7.39
C GLY A 78 -12.30 -2.82 -8.04
N VAL A 79 -13.51 -2.35 -8.37
CA VAL A 79 -14.48 -3.12 -9.14
C VAL A 79 -13.97 -3.38 -10.55
N ALA A 80 -13.38 -2.39 -11.22
CA ALA A 80 -12.79 -2.55 -12.55
C ALA A 80 -11.73 -3.65 -12.58
N TYR A 81 -10.81 -3.66 -11.60
CA TYR A 81 -9.81 -4.71 -11.49
C TYR A 81 -10.44 -6.09 -11.21
N THR A 82 -11.48 -6.13 -10.39
CA THR A 82 -12.22 -7.38 -10.11
C THR A 82 -12.90 -7.92 -11.37
N LEU A 83 -13.58 -7.06 -12.15
CA LEU A 83 -14.22 -7.42 -13.43
C LEU A 83 -13.20 -7.89 -14.47
N LYS A 84 -12.00 -7.31 -14.47
CA LYS A 84 -10.91 -7.75 -15.36
C LYS A 84 -10.42 -9.16 -15.06
N LEU A 85 -10.46 -9.56 -13.77
CA LEU A 85 -10.10 -10.91 -13.34
C LEU A 85 -11.21 -11.92 -13.57
N THR A 86 -12.44 -11.53 -13.26
CA THR A 86 -13.62 -12.39 -13.33
C THR A 86 -14.85 -11.58 -13.70
N PRO A 87 -15.44 -11.81 -14.88
CA PRO A 87 -16.67 -11.11 -15.27
C PRO A 87 -17.80 -11.34 -14.27
N HIS A 88 -18.50 -10.25 -13.91
CA HIS A 88 -19.63 -10.27 -12.97
C HIS A 88 -20.72 -9.29 -13.44
N VAL A 89 -21.67 -9.80 -14.22
CA VAL A 89 -22.67 -9.00 -14.96
C VAL A 89 -23.49 -8.08 -14.04
N GLU A 90 -23.97 -8.57 -12.89
CA GLU A 90 -24.80 -7.77 -11.97
C GLU A 90 -24.00 -6.64 -11.32
N LEU A 91 -22.73 -6.90 -10.96
CA LEU A 91 -21.85 -5.87 -10.41
C LEU A 91 -21.50 -4.81 -11.45
N GLU A 92 -21.21 -5.23 -12.68
CA GLU A 92 -20.93 -4.33 -13.79
C GLU A 92 -22.12 -3.42 -14.08
N LYS A 93 -23.33 -3.98 -14.18
CA LYS A 93 -24.56 -3.21 -14.39
C LYS A 93 -24.78 -2.17 -13.27
N TYR A 94 -24.62 -2.58 -12.01
CA TYR A 94 -24.79 -1.67 -10.87
C TYR A 94 -23.77 -0.51 -10.91
N VAL A 95 -22.54 -0.80 -11.31
CA VAL A 95 -21.48 0.21 -11.46
C VAL A 95 -21.75 1.14 -12.64
N ASP A 96 -22.29 0.64 -13.76
CA ASP A 96 -22.74 1.49 -14.88
C ASP A 96 -23.78 2.54 -14.40
N GLU A 97 -24.73 2.13 -13.56
CA GLU A 97 -25.72 3.07 -12.99
C GLU A 97 -25.06 4.16 -12.12
N ILE A 98 -23.97 3.84 -11.41
CA ILE A 98 -23.20 4.83 -10.65
C ILE A 98 -22.42 5.75 -11.60
N ILE A 99 -21.84 5.20 -12.66
CA ILE A 99 -21.10 5.96 -13.69
C ILE A 99 -22.02 6.96 -14.40
N ASP A 100 -23.26 6.57 -14.71
CA ASP A 100 -24.26 7.49 -15.28
C ASP A 100 -24.57 8.66 -14.36
N LYS A 101 -24.66 8.42 -13.04
CA LYS A 101 -24.84 9.48 -12.04
C LYS A 101 -23.64 10.43 -11.97
N ILE A 102 -22.44 9.88 -12.07
CA ILE A 102 -21.18 10.66 -12.11
C ILE A 102 -21.16 11.53 -13.38
N ALA A 103 -21.52 10.96 -14.52
CA ALA A 103 -21.56 11.68 -15.80
C ALA A 103 -22.60 12.83 -15.74
N ALA A 104 -23.77 12.59 -15.17
CA ALA A 104 -24.80 13.63 -14.97
C ALA A 104 -24.36 14.75 -14.02
N ALA A 105 -23.49 14.46 -13.04
CA ALA A 105 -22.98 15.44 -12.08
C ALA A 105 -21.86 16.34 -12.64
N GLN A 106 -21.30 16.01 -13.80
CA GLN A 106 -20.23 16.80 -14.41
C GLN A 106 -20.79 18.07 -15.05
N GLU A 107 -20.25 19.23 -14.67
CA GLU A 107 -20.65 20.52 -15.25
C GLU A 107 -20.20 20.65 -16.72
N ASP A 108 -20.81 21.57 -17.47
CA ASP A 108 -20.61 21.71 -18.92
C ASP A 108 -19.16 21.94 -19.33
N ASP A 109 -18.36 22.60 -18.49
CA ASP A 109 -16.95 22.88 -18.74
C ASP A 109 -16.01 21.73 -18.29
N GLY A 110 -16.58 20.65 -17.74
CA GLY A 110 -15.82 19.49 -17.26
C GLY A 110 -15.56 19.47 -15.75
N TYR A 111 -15.93 20.50 -14.99
CA TYR A 111 -15.76 20.49 -13.53
C TYR A 111 -16.57 19.39 -12.87
N LEU A 112 -15.97 18.70 -11.90
CA LEU A 112 -16.60 17.61 -11.15
C LEU A 112 -16.14 17.66 -9.70
N TYR A 113 -16.98 18.18 -8.83
CA TYR A 113 -16.76 18.26 -7.39
C TYR A 113 -18.10 18.50 -6.70
N THR A 114 -18.75 17.43 -6.27
CA THR A 114 -20.17 17.42 -5.93
C THR A 114 -20.54 18.40 -4.82
N HIS A 115 -19.72 18.49 -3.77
CA HIS A 115 -19.97 19.38 -2.62
C HIS A 115 -20.14 20.85 -3.00
N ARG A 116 -19.41 21.30 -4.03
CA ARG A 116 -19.52 22.66 -4.51
C ARG A 116 -20.68 22.83 -5.50
N THR A 117 -20.81 21.89 -6.44
CA THR A 117 -21.88 21.91 -7.45
C THR A 117 -23.28 21.91 -6.81
N ILE A 118 -23.47 21.17 -5.71
CA ILE A 118 -24.74 21.10 -4.99
C ILE A 118 -25.08 22.43 -4.28
N ASN A 119 -24.09 23.16 -3.78
CA ASN A 119 -24.33 24.38 -3.00
C ASN A 119 -23.33 25.49 -3.38
N PRO A 120 -23.39 26.02 -4.61
CA PRO A 120 -22.40 26.96 -5.13
C PRO A 120 -22.41 28.32 -4.38
N GLU A 121 -23.56 28.75 -3.85
CA GLU A 121 -23.71 30.02 -3.14
C GLU A 121 -23.16 29.96 -1.70
N ASN A 122 -23.20 28.78 -1.08
CA ASN A 122 -22.72 28.59 0.28
C ASN A 122 -21.98 27.26 0.42
N PRO A 123 -20.84 27.10 -0.26
CA PRO A 123 -20.06 25.86 -0.21
C PRO A 123 -19.47 25.64 1.18
N SER A 124 -19.06 24.39 1.45
CA SER A 124 -18.26 24.06 2.65
C SER A 124 -17.05 24.98 2.79
N LYS A 125 -16.69 25.35 4.02
CA LYS A 125 -15.46 26.11 4.28
C LYS A 125 -14.21 25.44 3.70
N LEU A 126 -14.20 24.09 3.68
CA LEU A 126 -13.10 23.31 3.11
C LEU A 126 -13.03 23.41 1.58
N SER A 127 -14.16 23.70 0.92
CA SER A 127 -14.23 23.82 -0.56
C SER A 127 -13.86 25.21 -1.07
N GLY A 128 -13.73 26.20 -0.19
CA GLY A 128 -13.53 27.61 -0.57
C GLY A 128 -14.75 28.24 -1.23
N LYS A 129 -14.75 29.56 -1.40
CA LYS A 129 -15.81 30.34 -2.05
C LYS A 129 -15.76 30.26 -3.58
N LYS A 130 -14.58 30.05 -4.15
CA LYS A 130 -14.35 29.90 -5.59
C LYS A 130 -13.77 28.51 -5.89
N ARG A 131 -13.95 28.03 -7.11
CA ARG A 131 -13.27 26.81 -7.58
C ARG A 131 -11.76 26.99 -7.43
N TRP A 132 -11.07 25.95 -6.95
CA TRP A 132 -9.61 25.89 -6.81
C TRP A 132 -9.01 26.83 -5.75
N GLU A 133 -9.84 27.55 -4.98
CA GLU A 133 -9.37 28.49 -3.96
C GLU A 133 -8.59 27.79 -2.84
N GLU A 134 -9.10 26.66 -2.34
CA GLU A 134 -8.50 25.90 -1.24
C GLU A 134 -7.75 24.62 -1.74
N VAL A 135 -7.40 24.59 -3.02
CA VAL A 135 -6.84 23.39 -3.67
C VAL A 135 -5.52 22.94 -3.06
N THR A 136 -4.72 23.86 -2.55
CA THR A 136 -3.42 23.56 -1.92
C THR A 136 -3.55 23.07 -0.47
N ILE A 137 -4.70 23.29 0.17
CA ILE A 137 -4.89 23.06 1.60
C ILE A 137 -5.93 22.00 1.88
N ALA A 138 -7.20 22.24 1.58
CA ALA A 138 -8.30 21.50 2.16
C ALA A 138 -9.34 20.97 1.17
N SER A 139 -9.49 21.57 -0.03
CA SER A 139 -10.62 21.24 -0.91
C SER A 139 -10.55 19.84 -1.49
N HIS A 140 -9.36 19.29 -1.69
CA HIS A 140 -9.16 17.98 -2.31
C HIS A 140 -9.76 17.86 -3.73
N GLU A 141 -10.01 18.98 -4.44
CA GLU A 141 -10.54 18.97 -5.80
C GLU A 141 -9.67 18.13 -6.74
N LEU A 142 -8.35 18.38 -6.75
CA LEU A 142 -7.40 17.62 -7.57
C LEU A 142 -7.20 16.19 -7.09
N TYR A 143 -7.30 15.93 -5.77
CA TYR A 143 -7.26 14.58 -5.22
C TYR A 143 -8.44 13.73 -5.71
N ASN A 144 -9.65 14.27 -5.65
CA ASN A 144 -10.85 13.56 -6.12
C ASN A 144 -10.72 13.16 -7.60
N VAL A 145 -10.34 14.11 -8.45
CA VAL A 145 -10.23 13.82 -9.89
C VAL A 145 -9.00 12.99 -10.26
N GLY A 146 -7.95 12.99 -9.43
CA GLY A 146 -6.86 12.03 -9.56
C GLY A 146 -7.37 10.59 -9.47
N HIS A 147 -8.16 10.26 -8.45
CA HIS A 147 -8.80 8.95 -8.32
C HIS A 147 -9.85 8.68 -9.41
N LEU A 148 -10.55 9.70 -9.90
CA LEU A 148 -11.42 9.55 -11.06
C LEU A 148 -10.64 9.06 -12.29
N TYR A 149 -9.45 9.63 -12.54
CA TYR A 149 -8.66 9.27 -13.72
C TYR A 149 -8.14 7.82 -13.63
N GLU A 150 -7.67 7.40 -12.45
CA GLU A 150 -7.28 6.00 -12.23
C GLU A 150 -8.45 5.04 -12.43
N ALA A 151 -9.61 5.33 -11.83
CA ALA A 151 -10.83 4.54 -11.97
C ALA A 151 -11.33 4.46 -13.42
N ALA A 152 -11.29 5.59 -14.13
CA ALA A 152 -11.78 5.67 -15.50
C ALA A 152 -10.96 4.83 -16.48
N VAL A 153 -9.64 4.91 -16.37
CA VAL A 153 -8.75 4.08 -17.20
C VAL A 153 -8.90 2.61 -16.83
N ALA A 154 -8.96 2.28 -15.53
CA ALA A 154 -9.14 0.89 -15.08
C ALA A 154 -10.45 0.30 -15.60
N TYR A 155 -11.55 1.06 -15.54
CA TYR A 155 -12.86 0.61 -16.01
C TYR A 155 -12.90 0.41 -17.53
N PHE A 156 -12.31 1.34 -18.29
CA PHE A 156 -12.16 1.20 -19.74
C PHE A 156 -11.32 -0.03 -20.11
N GLU A 157 -10.17 -0.24 -19.47
CA GLU A 157 -9.33 -1.42 -19.71
C GLU A 157 -10.02 -2.74 -19.36
N ALA A 158 -10.93 -2.73 -18.38
CA ALA A 158 -11.66 -3.92 -17.96
C ALA A 158 -12.84 -4.24 -18.89
N THR A 159 -13.62 -3.24 -19.30
CA THR A 159 -14.93 -3.42 -19.93
C THR A 159 -15.00 -2.92 -21.39
N GLY A 160 -14.08 -2.05 -21.80
CA GLY A 160 -14.14 -1.32 -23.09
C GLY A 160 -15.16 -0.17 -23.11
N LYS A 161 -15.86 0.12 -21.99
CA LYS A 161 -16.86 1.20 -21.93
C LYS A 161 -16.19 2.55 -21.69
N GLU A 162 -16.59 3.57 -22.46
CA GLU A 162 -15.92 4.87 -22.50
C GLU A 162 -16.59 5.95 -21.63
N THR A 163 -17.77 5.71 -21.07
CA THR A 163 -18.54 6.75 -20.35
C THR A 163 -17.71 7.42 -19.25
N LEU A 164 -17.12 6.64 -18.34
CA LEU A 164 -16.30 7.20 -17.25
C LEU A 164 -14.98 7.81 -17.78
N LEU A 165 -14.40 7.21 -18.83
CA LEU A 165 -13.19 7.74 -19.47
C LEU A 165 -13.45 9.11 -20.11
N ASN A 166 -14.59 9.30 -20.77
CA ASN A 166 -14.99 10.57 -21.35
C ASN A 166 -15.20 11.65 -20.28
N VAL A 167 -15.78 11.30 -19.14
CA VAL A 167 -15.90 12.20 -17.96
C VAL A 167 -14.50 12.60 -17.48
N ALA A 168 -13.59 11.65 -17.34
CA ALA A 168 -12.22 11.92 -16.90
C ALA A 168 -11.44 12.80 -17.89
N ILE A 169 -11.51 12.53 -19.18
CA ILE A 169 -10.86 13.33 -20.23
C ILE A 169 -11.41 14.76 -20.25
N LYS A 170 -12.74 14.94 -20.20
CA LYS A 170 -13.37 16.26 -20.18
C LYS A 170 -12.93 17.07 -18.95
N ASN A 171 -12.80 16.42 -17.79
CA ASN A 171 -12.27 17.07 -16.59
C ASN A 171 -10.77 17.38 -16.73
N ALA A 172 -9.96 16.47 -17.28
CA ALA A 172 -8.53 16.70 -17.48
C ALA A 172 -8.24 17.86 -18.44
N GLU A 173 -9.06 18.07 -19.46
CA GLU A 173 -8.97 19.23 -20.35
C GLU A 173 -9.24 20.54 -19.59
N LEU A 174 -10.20 20.55 -18.66
CA LEU A 174 -10.39 21.72 -17.78
C LEU A 174 -9.16 21.95 -16.88
N VAL A 175 -8.61 20.89 -16.26
CA VAL A 175 -7.43 21.01 -15.39
C VAL A 175 -6.23 21.55 -16.19
N LEU A 176 -6.00 21.06 -17.41
CA LEU A 176 -4.98 21.58 -18.36
C LEU A 176 -5.20 23.06 -18.71
N LYS A 177 -6.44 23.51 -18.81
CA LYS A 177 -6.77 24.93 -19.07
C LYS A 177 -6.45 25.81 -17.87
N ILE A 178 -6.68 25.34 -16.66
CA ILE A 178 -6.55 26.11 -15.42
C ILE A 178 -5.12 26.11 -14.89
N PHE A 179 -4.46 24.94 -14.86
CA PHE A 179 -3.14 24.76 -14.23
C PHE A 179 -2.01 24.70 -15.26
N GLY A 180 -0.83 25.14 -14.87
CA GLY A 180 0.36 25.18 -15.70
C GLY A 180 1.17 26.44 -15.50
N HIS A 181 2.36 26.52 -16.06
CA HIS A 181 3.22 27.71 -16.01
C HIS A 181 2.49 28.96 -16.54
N GLY A 182 2.53 30.03 -15.76
CA GLY A 182 1.84 31.27 -16.09
C GLY A 182 0.33 31.28 -15.86
N LYS A 183 -0.26 30.15 -15.46
CA LYS A 183 -1.67 29.99 -15.08
C LYS A 183 -1.81 29.90 -13.56
N ASN A 184 -2.64 28.97 -13.06
CA ASN A 184 -2.67 28.61 -11.64
C ASN A 184 -1.47 27.67 -11.34
N GLU A 185 -0.57 28.11 -10.46
CA GLU A 185 0.62 27.38 -10.04
C GLU A 185 0.49 26.83 -8.61
N SER A 186 -0.73 26.54 -8.17
CA SER A 186 -0.99 25.93 -6.88
C SER A 186 -0.80 24.42 -6.94
N PRO A 187 0.10 23.83 -6.13
CA PRO A 187 0.21 22.37 -6.03
C PRO A 187 -1.01 21.80 -5.30
N PRO A 188 -1.43 20.56 -5.58
CA PRO A 188 -2.52 19.92 -4.84
C PRO A 188 -2.19 19.80 -3.35
N GLY A 189 -3.15 20.05 -2.48
CA GLY A 189 -2.98 19.87 -1.04
C GLY A 189 -2.74 18.41 -0.66
N HIS A 190 -3.50 17.50 -1.25
CA HIS A 190 -3.23 16.07 -1.21
C HIS A 190 -2.80 15.58 -2.60
N GLN A 191 -1.66 14.90 -2.64
CA GLN A 191 -1.11 14.29 -3.86
C GLN A 191 -1.99 13.12 -4.29
N GLU A 192 -2.26 13.02 -5.56
CA GLU A 192 -2.95 11.94 -6.26
C GLU A 192 -3.13 12.27 -7.75
N ILE A 193 -3.38 13.56 -8.06
CA ILE A 193 -3.61 13.99 -9.46
C ILE A 193 -2.41 13.64 -10.35
N GLU A 194 -1.22 13.64 -9.80
CA GLU A 194 0.00 13.29 -10.50
C GLU A 194 -0.05 11.82 -10.97
N LEU A 195 -0.53 10.90 -10.14
CA LEU A 195 -0.71 9.49 -10.49
C LEU A 195 -1.85 9.32 -11.50
N GLY A 196 -2.99 9.97 -11.26
CA GLY A 196 -4.12 9.95 -12.18
C GLY A 196 -3.78 10.45 -13.58
N LEU A 197 -3.03 11.55 -13.69
CA LEU A 197 -2.55 12.08 -14.99
C LEU A 197 -1.58 11.12 -15.68
N LEU A 198 -0.67 10.49 -14.94
CA LEU A 198 0.22 9.45 -15.47
C LEU A 198 -0.57 8.24 -15.97
N ARG A 199 -1.66 7.90 -15.29
CA ARG A 199 -2.56 6.82 -15.71
C ARG A 199 -3.30 7.18 -17.00
N LEU A 200 -3.82 8.40 -17.13
CA LEU A 200 -4.41 8.91 -18.38
C LEU A 200 -3.37 8.92 -19.52
N PHE A 201 -2.15 9.40 -19.26
CA PHE A 201 -1.06 9.35 -20.23
C PHE A 201 -0.79 7.92 -20.71
N SER A 202 -0.78 6.95 -19.80
CA SER A 202 -0.52 5.54 -20.16
C SER A 202 -1.57 4.97 -21.12
N SER A 203 -2.82 5.43 -21.03
CA SER A 203 -3.93 5.02 -21.88
C SER A 203 -4.02 5.84 -23.18
N ALA A 204 -4.06 7.17 -23.07
CA ALA A 204 -4.30 8.07 -24.21
C ALA A 204 -3.03 8.40 -25.00
N LYS A 205 -1.84 8.21 -24.45
CA LYS A 205 -0.53 8.62 -25.01
C LYS A 205 -0.42 10.13 -25.27
N ASP A 206 -1.21 10.95 -24.57
CA ASP A 206 -1.17 12.39 -24.67
C ASP A 206 -0.15 12.99 -23.70
N GLU A 207 0.95 13.51 -24.23
CA GLU A 207 2.06 14.07 -23.45
C GLU A 207 1.65 15.29 -22.59
N ARG A 208 0.52 15.94 -22.87
CA ARG A 208 0.02 17.06 -22.07
C ARG A 208 -0.27 16.61 -20.64
N TYR A 209 -0.81 15.39 -20.46
CA TYR A 209 -1.06 14.81 -19.13
C TYR A 209 0.25 14.50 -18.40
N LEU A 210 1.23 13.94 -19.10
CA LEU A 210 2.55 13.65 -18.55
C LEU A 210 3.25 14.94 -18.07
N ASN A 211 3.24 15.99 -18.92
CA ASN A 211 3.85 17.27 -18.61
C ASN A 211 3.14 17.98 -17.44
N LEU A 212 1.81 17.87 -17.33
CA LEU A 212 1.06 18.43 -16.21
C LEU A 212 1.34 17.69 -14.90
N ALA A 213 1.49 16.37 -14.94
CA ALA A 213 1.90 15.59 -13.75
C ALA A 213 3.28 16.05 -13.23
N LYS A 214 4.26 16.20 -14.13
CA LYS A 214 5.57 16.74 -13.79
C LYS A 214 5.49 18.18 -13.25
N PHE A 215 4.69 19.04 -13.88
CA PHE A 215 4.47 20.40 -13.42
C PHE A 215 4.04 20.47 -11.95
N PHE A 216 3.05 19.66 -11.52
CA PHE A 216 2.60 19.67 -10.13
C PHE A 216 3.69 19.24 -9.15
N LEU A 217 4.57 18.32 -9.53
CA LEU A 217 5.75 17.95 -8.73
C LEU A 217 6.80 19.06 -8.70
N ASP A 218 7.11 19.67 -9.84
CA ASP A 218 8.15 20.70 -9.96
C ASP A 218 7.80 21.97 -9.15
N ILE A 219 6.51 22.36 -9.12
CA ILE A 219 6.08 23.55 -8.37
C ILE A 219 5.93 23.29 -6.87
N ARG A 220 5.86 22.03 -6.44
CA ARG A 220 5.73 21.68 -5.02
C ARG A 220 6.98 22.08 -4.26
N GLY A 221 6.81 22.94 -3.25
CA GLY A 221 7.91 23.47 -2.44
C GLY A 221 8.77 24.52 -3.14
N SER A 222 8.50 24.86 -4.41
CA SER A 222 9.17 25.97 -5.09
C SER A 222 8.68 27.30 -4.54
N LYS A 223 9.61 28.19 -4.18
CA LYS A 223 9.34 29.55 -3.72
C LYS A 223 9.12 30.53 -4.87
N ASP A 224 9.62 30.20 -6.04
CA ASP A 224 9.58 31.06 -7.23
C ASP A 224 8.25 30.95 -8.00
N ARG A 225 7.34 30.05 -7.57
CA ARG A 225 6.04 29.86 -8.20
C ARG A 225 5.11 31.04 -7.95
N LYS A 226 4.24 31.33 -8.90
CA LYS A 226 3.18 32.31 -8.72
C LYS A 226 2.25 31.94 -7.56
N GLY A 227 1.91 32.91 -6.69
CA GLY A 227 1.01 32.70 -5.54
C GLY A 227 1.67 32.02 -4.34
N TYR A 228 3.01 31.95 -4.27
CA TYR A 228 3.69 31.38 -3.10
C TYR A 228 3.38 32.16 -1.81
N ASP A 229 3.39 33.49 -1.85
CA ASP A 229 3.10 34.34 -0.68
C ASP A 229 1.66 34.15 -0.18
N ASP A 230 0.69 34.06 -1.08
CA ASP A 230 -0.71 33.76 -0.74
C ASP A 230 -0.84 32.41 -0.07
N TYR A 231 -0.14 31.39 -0.58
CA TYR A 231 -0.09 30.06 0.02
C TYR A 231 0.51 30.10 1.44
N VAL A 232 1.60 30.84 1.64
CA VAL A 232 2.20 31.03 2.97
C VAL A 232 1.20 31.63 3.95
N LEU A 233 0.42 32.62 3.50
CA LEU A 233 -0.62 33.24 4.30
C LEU A 233 -1.75 32.26 4.64
N GLN A 234 -2.27 31.55 3.65
CA GLN A 234 -3.30 30.51 3.82
C GLN A 234 -2.86 29.41 4.79
N CYS A 235 -1.61 28.93 4.69
CA CYS A 235 -1.06 27.95 5.63
C CYS A 235 -1.03 28.46 7.07
N LYS A 236 -0.78 29.76 7.29
CA LYS A 236 -0.80 30.35 8.64
C LYS A 236 -2.21 30.40 9.24
N GLU A 237 -3.22 30.55 8.41
CA GLU A 237 -4.62 30.70 8.83
C GLU A 237 -5.35 29.36 8.96
N ALA A 238 -5.08 28.41 8.06
CA ALA A 238 -5.86 27.17 7.94
C ALA A 238 -5.51 26.07 8.96
N PHE A 239 -4.30 26.04 9.51
CA PHE A 239 -3.80 24.91 10.31
C PHE A 239 -3.34 25.27 11.73
N PRO A 240 -4.19 25.88 12.59
CA PRO A 240 -3.84 26.01 14.00
C PRO A 240 -3.69 24.64 14.70
N LEU A 241 -4.30 23.58 14.14
CA LEU A 241 -4.42 22.24 14.76
C LEU A 241 -3.35 21.23 14.31
N MET A 242 -2.55 21.50 13.26
CA MET A 242 -1.65 20.49 12.64
C MET A 242 -0.17 20.68 12.99
N GLY A 243 0.14 21.08 14.20
CA GLY A 243 1.53 21.22 14.66
C GLY A 243 2.31 22.39 14.04
N SER A 244 3.59 22.52 14.40
CA SER A 244 4.45 23.66 14.02
C SER A 244 4.93 23.64 12.57
N ASP A 245 4.95 22.50 11.88
CA ASP A 245 5.45 22.38 10.51
C ASP A 245 4.33 22.23 9.48
N LYS A 246 3.70 23.36 9.16
CA LYS A 246 2.62 23.45 8.17
C LYS A 246 3.05 23.12 6.74
N PHE A 247 4.32 23.34 6.41
CA PHE A 247 4.88 23.08 5.08
C PHE A 247 5.34 21.61 4.93
N GLY A 248 5.77 20.98 6.03
CA GLY A 248 6.11 19.58 6.04
C GLY A 248 4.88 18.71 5.83
N TYR A 249 3.71 19.10 6.37
CA TYR A 249 2.48 18.29 6.34
C TYR A 249 2.09 17.79 4.94
N ASN A 250 2.17 18.63 3.93
CA ASN A 250 1.88 18.29 2.52
C ASN A 250 3.14 18.32 1.63
N GLN A 251 4.32 18.14 2.22
CA GLN A 251 5.63 18.05 1.56
C GLN A 251 5.99 19.28 0.70
N THR A 252 5.56 20.48 1.12
CA THR A 252 5.90 21.75 0.43
C THR A 252 7.04 22.53 1.09
N HIS A 253 7.71 21.95 2.08
CA HIS A 253 8.82 22.55 2.83
C HIS A 253 10.08 22.79 1.97
N LYS A 254 10.26 22.00 0.91
CA LYS A 254 11.35 22.10 -0.07
C LYS A 254 10.88 21.59 -1.44
N PRO A 255 11.51 22.01 -2.55
CA PRO A 255 11.34 21.35 -3.84
C PRO A 255 11.52 19.83 -3.72
N VAL A 256 10.69 19.05 -4.41
CA VAL A 256 10.66 17.58 -4.22
C VAL A 256 12.01 16.91 -4.51
N THR A 257 12.79 17.47 -5.45
CA THR A 257 14.14 16.98 -5.79
C THR A 257 15.23 17.37 -4.78
N GLU A 258 14.90 18.18 -3.77
CA GLU A 258 15.82 18.59 -2.70
C GLU A 258 15.47 17.96 -1.34
N GLN A 259 14.37 17.19 -1.29
CA GLN A 259 13.93 16.52 -0.07
C GLN A 259 14.82 15.31 0.20
N LYS A 260 15.26 15.19 1.46
CA LYS A 260 16.15 14.11 1.94
C LYS A 260 15.57 13.35 3.11
N GLU A 261 14.52 13.89 3.72
CA GLU A 261 13.85 13.36 4.89
C GLU A 261 12.35 13.29 4.62
N ALA A 262 11.74 12.16 4.98
CA ALA A 262 10.31 11.96 4.90
C ALA A 262 9.62 12.70 6.06
N VAL A 263 8.74 13.63 5.74
CA VAL A 263 8.02 14.46 6.71
C VAL A 263 6.54 14.56 6.36
N GLY A 264 5.74 14.93 7.35
CA GLY A 264 4.32 15.19 7.18
C GLY A 264 3.48 13.94 6.93
N HIS A 265 2.31 14.13 6.38
CA HIS A 265 1.31 13.08 6.20
C HIS A 265 1.82 11.96 5.29
N ALA A 266 1.82 10.72 5.80
CA ALA A 266 2.50 9.59 5.18
C ALA A 266 1.86 9.16 3.85
N VAL A 267 0.53 9.21 3.72
CA VAL A 267 -0.17 8.85 2.47
C VAL A 267 0.16 9.86 1.37
N ARG A 268 0.11 11.17 1.69
CA ARG A 268 0.50 12.24 0.75
C ARG A 268 1.91 12.04 0.24
N ALA A 269 2.83 11.73 1.15
CA ALA A 269 4.24 11.50 0.83
C ALA A 269 4.42 10.29 -0.11
N THR A 270 3.85 9.13 0.22
CA THR A 270 4.03 7.92 -0.58
C THR A 270 3.38 7.99 -1.96
N TYR A 271 2.26 8.72 -2.10
CA TYR A 271 1.66 9.00 -3.41
C TYR A 271 2.58 9.91 -4.25
N MET A 272 3.11 10.98 -3.63
CA MET A 272 4.11 11.82 -4.26
C MET A 272 5.35 11.03 -4.70
N TYR A 273 5.91 10.21 -3.81
CA TYR A 273 7.09 9.39 -4.12
C TYR A 273 6.81 8.39 -5.25
N SER A 274 5.61 7.82 -5.30
CA SER A 274 5.16 6.96 -6.39
C SER A 274 5.10 7.72 -7.73
N ALA A 275 4.58 8.94 -7.75
CA ALA A 275 4.56 9.78 -8.94
C ALA A 275 5.97 10.23 -9.35
N MET A 276 6.80 10.64 -8.39
CA MET A 276 8.22 10.98 -8.63
C MET A 276 8.98 9.82 -9.28
N ALA A 277 8.73 8.58 -8.84
CA ALA A 277 9.37 7.40 -9.42
C ALA A 277 9.03 7.22 -10.91
N ASN A 278 7.75 7.40 -11.28
CA ASN A 278 7.33 7.34 -12.67
C ASN A 278 7.95 8.49 -13.51
N ILE A 279 7.94 9.73 -12.98
CA ILE A 279 8.52 10.90 -13.66
C ILE A 279 10.03 10.74 -13.84
N ALA A 280 10.74 10.21 -12.85
CA ALA A 280 12.17 9.94 -12.94
C ALA A 280 12.53 9.06 -14.14
N VAL A 281 11.74 8.01 -14.38
CA VAL A 281 11.94 7.10 -15.52
C VAL A 281 11.51 7.74 -16.84
N LEU A 282 10.32 8.33 -16.90
CA LEU A 282 9.75 8.85 -18.15
C LEU A 282 10.52 10.06 -18.71
N PHE A 283 11.11 10.87 -17.83
CA PHE A 283 11.96 12.01 -18.23
C PHE A 283 13.47 11.72 -18.15
N ASN A 284 13.86 10.52 -17.67
CA ASN A 284 15.26 10.19 -17.36
C ASN A 284 15.92 11.27 -16.46
N ASP A 285 15.20 11.70 -15.42
CA ASP A 285 15.60 12.79 -14.54
C ASP A 285 16.28 12.27 -13.27
N GLU A 286 17.61 12.34 -13.24
CA GLU A 286 18.44 11.83 -12.16
C GLU A 286 18.21 12.55 -10.81
N LYS A 287 17.77 13.83 -10.83
CA LYS A 287 17.50 14.58 -9.58
C LYS A 287 16.36 13.94 -8.78
N TYR A 288 15.32 13.49 -9.48
CA TYR A 288 14.22 12.74 -8.85
C TYR A 288 14.71 11.42 -8.25
N LEU A 289 15.58 10.68 -8.96
CA LEU A 289 16.14 9.41 -8.46
C LEU A 289 17.00 9.62 -7.20
N VAL A 290 17.84 10.65 -7.18
CA VAL A 290 18.68 10.97 -6.01
C VAL A 290 17.81 11.28 -4.80
N ALA A 291 16.78 12.11 -4.95
CA ALA A 291 15.85 12.44 -3.86
C ALA A 291 15.09 11.21 -3.37
N LEU A 292 14.55 10.40 -4.30
CA LEU A 292 13.83 9.15 -3.97
C LEU A 292 14.69 8.16 -3.18
N ASN A 293 15.94 7.98 -3.56
CA ASN A 293 16.85 7.08 -2.84
C ASN A 293 17.14 7.59 -1.42
N GLN A 294 17.31 8.92 -1.23
CA GLN A 294 17.51 9.51 0.09
C GLN A 294 16.26 9.40 0.97
N LEU A 295 15.08 9.66 0.42
CA LEU A 295 13.81 9.53 1.11
C LEU A 295 13.53 8.09 1.51
N TRP A 296 13.83 7.13 0.63
CA TRP A 296 13.68 5.70 0.92
C TRP A 296 14.61 5.26 2.05
N ASP A 297 15.86 5.65 1.98
CA ASP A 297 16.85 5.38 3.04
C ASP A 297 16.39 5.97 4.38
N ASP A 298 15.87 7.20 4.41
CA ASP A 298 15.38 7.81 5.63
C ASP A 298 14.20 7.05 6.23
N VAL A 299 13.22 6.67 5.41
CA VAL A 299 12.06 5.89 5.88
C VAL A 299 12.51 4.53 6.43
N ILE A 300 13.29 3.76 5.68
CA ILE A 300 13.58 2.37 6.02
C ILE A 300 14.61 2.25 7.15
N LYS A 301 15.51 3.20 7.28
CA LYS A 301 16.52 3.21 8.36
C LYS A 301 16.01 3.81 9.67
N HIS A 302 14.95 4.66 9.62
CA HIS A 302 14.63 5.48 10.77
C HIS A 302 13.14 5.53 11.15
N LYS A 303 12.20 5.24 10.22
CA LYS A 303 10.77 5.58 10.35
C LYS A 303 9.84 4.43 9.95
N PHE A 304 10.33 3.20 9.98
CA PHE A 304 9.64 2.01 9.51
C PHE A 304 9.34 1.08 10.69
N SER A 305 8.07 0.86 11.00
CA SER A 305 7.66 -0.07 12.06
C SER A 305 7.95 -1.52 11.69
N ILE A 306 8.18 -2.38 12.68
CA ILE A 306 8.48 -3.80 12.45
C ILE A 306 7.41 -4.51 11.60
N THR A 307 6.16 -4.08 11.69
CA THR A 307 5.02 -4.58 10.92
C THR A 307 4.94 -4.01 9.49
N GLY A 308 5.89 -3.20 9.08
CA GLY A 308 5.86 -2.55 7.76
C GLY A 308 5.03 -1.27 7.71
N GLY A 309 4.47 -0.84 8.84
CA GLY A 309 3.75 0.43 8.95
C GLY A 309 4.68 1.63 8.85
N ILE A 310 4.16 2.74 8.34
CA ILE A 310 4.83 4.05 8.26
C ILE A 310 3.88 5.16 8.70
N GLY A 311 4.42 6.34 9.00
CA GLY A 311 3.61 7.42 9.57
C GLY A 311 3.28 7.13 11.03
N ALA A 312 4.32 7.04 11.86
CA ALA A 312 4.20 6.62 13.25
C ALA A 312 3.48 7.63 14.16
N SER A 313 3.26 8.88 13.72
CA SER A 313 2.58 9.90 14.52
C SER A 313 1.10 10.01 14.17
N ALA A 314 0.23 9.91 15.16
CA ALA A 314 -1.20 10.19 15.00
C ALA A 314 -1.45 11.68 14.74
N ASN A 315 -0.57 12.57 15.20
CA ASN A 315 -0.68 13.99 14.90
C ASN A 315 -0.40 14.25 13.42
N GLY A 316 -1.45 14.57 12.68
CA GLY A 316 -1.39 14.81 11.23
C GLY A 316 -1.15 13.56 10.40
N GLU A 317 -1.34 12.35 10.95
CA GLU A 317 -1.14 11.07 10.24
C GLU A 317 0.26 10.99 9.60
N ALA A 318 1.27 11.46 10.34
CA ALA A 318 2.53 11.93 9.81
C ALA A 318 3.73 11.06 10.18
N PHE A 319 4.80 11.21 9.42
CA PHE A 319 6.12 10.78 9.87
C PHE A 319 6.56 11.61 11.07
N ASP A 320 7.17 10.96 12.05
CA ASP A 320 7.85 11.62 13.17
C ASP A 320 9.35 11.74 12.90
N LYS A 321 10.10 12.22 13.89
CA LYS A 321 11.56 12.28 13.85
C LYS A 321 12.15 10.86 13.77
N ALA A 322 13.39 10.79 13.31
CA ALA A 322 14.14 9.55 13.24
C ALA A 322 14.09 8.75 14.56
N TYR A 323 13.81 7.46 14.48
CA TYR A 323 13.72 6.50 15.59
C TYR A 323 12.58 6.73 16.61
N ILE A 324 11.62 7.61 16.31
CA ILE A 324 10.38 7.74 17.09
C ILE A 324 9.35 6.77 16.49
N LEU A 325 9.20 5.61 17.15
CA LEU A 325 8.36 4.49 16.70
C LEU A 325 7.52 3.98 17.89
N PRO A 326 6.51 4.75 18.34
CA PRO A 326 5.67 4.38 19.48
C PRO A 326 4.85 3.13 19.18
N ASN A 327 4.46 2.40 20.24
CA ASN A 327 3.69 1.15 20.14
C ASN A 327 2.19 1.36 20.33
N TYR A 328 1.80 2.28 21.22
CA TYR A 328 0.41 2.56 21.58
C TYR A 328 -0.20 3.69 20.74
N TYR A 329 -1.48 3.56 20.44
CA TYR A 329 -2.33 4.64 19.92
C TYR A 329 -3.24 5.15 21.04
N GLU A 330 -3.05 6.39 21.46
CA GLU A 330 -3.90 7.03 22.45
C GLU A 330 -5.07 7.75 21.80
N LYS A 331 -6.21 7.08 21.74
CA LYS A 331 -7.41 7.54 21.04
C LYS A 331 -7.99 8.83 21.61
N SER A 332 -7.86 9.08 22.92
CA SER A 332 -8.42 10.26 23.61
C SER A 332 -7.77 11.55 23.14
N ASN A 333 -6.49 11.54 22.87
CA ASN A 333 -5.68 12.69 22.51
C ASN A 333 -5.16 12.64 21.06
N GLU A 334 -5.50 11.57 20.30
CA GLU A 334 -4.94 11.29 18.97
C GLU A 334 -3.40 11.35 18.96
N LEU A 335 -2.78 10.76 19.97
CA LEU A 335 -1.32 10.68 20.13
C LEU A 335 -0.82 9.26 19.89
N GLY A 336 0.49 9.11 19.79
CA GLY A 336 1.18 7.83 19.62
C GLY A 336 1.17 7.32 18.18
N VAL A 337 1.27 5.99 18.06
CA VAL A 337 1.42 5.32 16.76
C VAL A 337 0.16 5.41 15.90
N TYR A 338 0.34 5.68 14.62
CA TYR A 338 -0.77 5.67 13.67
C TYR A 338 -0.67 4.51 12.67
N ASN A 339 0.39 4.46 11.88
CA ASN A 339 0.61 3.39 10.89
C ASN A 339 -0.65 3.13 10.05
N GLU A 340 -1.14 4.17 9.38
CA GLU A 340 -2.39 4.13 8.64
C GLU A 340 -2.40 3.03 7.58
N THR A 341 -3.53 2.34 7.44
CA THR A 341 -3.71 1.32 6.39
C THR A 341 -3.47 1.88 4.98
N CYS A 342 -3.91 3.14 4.69
CA CYS A 342 -3.61 3.78 3.41
C CYS A 342 -2.12 4.08 3.21
N ALA A 343 -1.39 4.40 4.29
CA ALA A 343 0.05 4.61 4.23
C ALA A 343 0.79 3.30 3.90
N SER A 344 0.34 2.17 4.46
CA SER A 344 0.84 0.84 4.09
C SER A 344 0.62 0.54 2.61
N ILE A 345 -0.57 0.82 2.05
CA ILE A 345 -0.86 0.67 0.62
C ILE A 345 0.04 1.58 -0.23
N GLY A 346 0.16 2.86 0.14
CA GLY A 346 1.02 3.81 -0.55
C GLY A 346 2.49 3.40 -0.51
N ASN A 347 2.96 2.84 0.62
CA ASN A 347 4.31 2.30 0.76
C ASN A 347 4.57 1.12 -0.19
N ILE A 348 3.60 0.22 -0.35
CA ILE A 348 3.68 -0.88 -1.32
C ILE A 348 3.78 -0.33 -2.76
N PHE A 349 2.94 0.65 -3.13
CA PHE A 349 2.97 1.28 -4.44
C PHE A 349 4.32 1.94 -4.74
N TRP A 350 4.89 2.62 -3.75
CA TRP A 350 6.20 3.26 -3.88
C TRP A 350 7.33 2.25 -4.01
N ASN A 351 7.39 1.25 -3.11
CA ASN A 351 8.44 0.23 -3.13
C ASN A 351 8.42 -0.59 -4.41
N PHE A 352 7.25 -0.93 -4.95
CA PHE A 352 7.19 -1.63 -6.21
C PHE A 352 7.74 -0.79 -7.37
N ARG A 353 7.44 0.51 -7.42
CA ARG A 353 8.03 1.42 -8.42
C ARG A 353 9.54 1.57 -8.28
N MET A 354 10.04 1.62 -7.05
CA MET A 354 11.48 1.60 -6.80
C MET A 354 12.13 0.28 -7.28
N HIS A 355 11.45 -0.85 -7.08
CA HIS A 355 11.90 -2.13 -7.66
C HIS A 355 11.92 -2.08 -9.19
N LEU A 356 10.89 -1.53 -9.84
CA LEU A 356 10.86 -1.41 -11.31
C LEU A 356 11.99 -0.52 -11.85
N ILE A 357 12.47 0.43 -11.07
CA ILE A 357 13.62 1.29 -11.42
C ILE A 357 14.96 0.55 -11.25
N HIS A 358 15.17 -0.05 -10.08
CA HIS A 358 16.49 -0.53 -9.67
C HIS A 358 16.70 -2.03 -9.91
N GLY A 359 15.65 -2.83 -9.92
CA GLY A 359 15.70 -4.28 -10.10
C GLY A 359 16.24 -5.05 -8.89
N THR A 360 16.40 -4.42 -7.71
CA THR A 360 16.92 -5.07 -6.50
C THR A 360 15.79 -5.58 -5.61
N SER A 361 16.04 -6.65 -4.84
CA SER A 361 15.04 -7.30 -3.98
C SER A 361 14.68 -6.49 -2.74
N LYS A 362 15.55 -5.59 -2.26
CA LYS A 362 15.33 -4.85 -1.02
C LYS A 362 13.99 -4.10 -0.95
N TYR A 363 13.53 -3.62 -2.10
CA TYR A 363 12.21 -2.98 -2.21
C TYR A 363 11.06 -3.98 -2.10
N ILE A 364 11.26 -5.20 -2.60
CA ILE A 364 10.29 -6.28 -2.45
C ILE A 364 10.26 -6.81 -1.01
N ASP A 365 11.39 -6.80 -0.29
CA ASP A 365 11.45 -7.18 1.13
C ASP A 365 10.59 -6.23 1.98
N VAL A 366 10.68 -4.92 1.73
CA VAL A 366 9.81 -3.91 2.37
C VAL A 366 8.35 -4.10 1.98
N LEU A 367 8.08 -4.31 0.69
CA LEU A 367 6.75 -4.56 0.17
C LEU A 367 6.12 -5.79 0.83
N GLU A 368 6.82 -6.92 0.86
CA GLU A 368 6.34 -8.17 1.44
C GLU A 368 6.02 -8.04 2.93
N ARG A 369 6.92 -7.42 3.72
CA ARG A 369 6.69 -7.16 5.14
C ARG A 369 5.45 -6.30 5.36
N THR A 370 5.32 -5.20 4.62
CA THR A 370 4.17 -4.30 4.68
C THR A 370 2.88 -5.04 4.28
N LEU A 371 2.95 -5.85 3.23
CA LEU A 371 1.82 -6.61 2.70
C LEU A 371 1.26 -7.60 3.72
N TYR A 372 2.12 -8.49 4.26
CA TYR A 372 1.68 -9.57 5.15
C TYR A 372 1.33 -9.10 6.57
N ASN A 373 1.77 -7.91 6.99
CA ASN A 373 1.53 -7.41 8.36
C ASN A 373 0.71 -6.13 8.36
N GLY A 374 1.30 -4.98 8.04
CA GLY A 374 0.65 -3.67 8.20
C GLY A 374 -0.58 -3.48 7.31
N LEU A 375 -0.60 -4.01 6.08
CA LEU A 375 -1.75 -3.91 5.20
C LEU A 375 -2.85 -4.90 5.59
N LEU A 376 -2.52 -6.18 5.75
CA LEU A 376 -3.53 -7.21 6.07
C LEU A 376 -4.16 -7.01 7.44
N SER A 377 -3.49 -6.36 8.39
CA SER A 377 -4.10 -5.91 9.65
C SER A 377 -5.27 -4.96 9.40
N GLY A 378 -5.22 -4.17 8.33
CA GLY A 378 -6.23 -3.18 7.97
C GLY A 378 -7.61 -3.73 7.63
N ILE A 379 -7.77 -5.03 7.40
CA ILE A 379 -9.04 -5.67 7.01
C ILE A 379 -9.30 -6.92 7.83
N SER A 380 -10.56 -7.15 8.20
CA SER A 380 -10.96 -8.39 8.85
C SER A 380 -10.97 -9.59 7.89
N LEU A 381 -10.86 -10.80 8.44
CA LEU A 381 -10.95 -12.05 7.67
C LEU A 381 -12.29 -12.17 6.95
N GLU A 382 -13.38 -11.66 7.56
CA GLU A 382 -14.72 -11.61 6.98
C GLU A 382 -14.88 -10.52 5.90
N GLY A 383 -13.92 -9.56 5.82
CA GLY A 383 -13.90 -8.51 4.79
C GLY A 383 -14.86 -7.32 4.99
N ASP A 384 -15.56 -7.24 6.13
CA ASP A 384 -16.59 -6.22 6.40
C ASP A 384 -16.24 -5.21 7.50
N LYS A 385 -15.02 -5.31 8.08
CA LYS A 385 -14.50 -4.44 9.13
C LYS A 385 -13.05 -4.07 8.86
N PHE A 386 -12.67 -2.88 9.29
CA PHE A 386 -11.39 -2.26 8.92
C PHE A 386 -10.72 -1.60 10.11
N PHE A 387 -9.38 -1.59 10.10
CA PHE A 387 -8.60 -0.65 10.90
C PHE A 387 -8.25 0.60 10.08
N TYR A 388 -8.20 1.73 10.75
CA TYR A 388 -7.62 2.97 10.25
C TYR A 388 -6.18 3.06 10.77
N PRO A 389 -5.91 3.28 12.11
CA PRO A 389 -4.60 3.09 12.69
C PRO A 389 -4.32 1.60 12.94
N ASN A 390 -3.05 1.22 12.86
CA ASN A 390 -2.57 -0.14 13.12
C ASN A 390 -1.50 -0.10 14.23
N PRO A 391 -1.90 -0.06 15.52
CA PRO A 391 -0.98 0.02 16.65
C PRO A 391 -0.24 -1.30 16.86
N LEU A 392 0.92 -1.22 17.53
CA LEU A 392 1.73 -2.36 17.95
C LEU A 392 1.43 -2.81 19.39
N ALA A 393 0.60 -2.05 20.10
CA ALA A 393 0.06 -2.38 21.39
C ALA A 393 -1.33 -1.74 21.58
N SER A 394 -2.21 -2.39 22.34
CA SER A 394 -3.59 -1.95 22.61
C SER A 394 -4.04 -2.41 23.98
N GLU A 395 -4.71 -1.53 24.73
CA GLU A 395 -5.37 -1.80 26.01
C GLU A 395 -6.80 -2.40 25.83
N GLY A 396 -7.12 -2.97 24.68
CA GLY A 396 -8.42 -3.58 24.37
C GLY A 396 -9.50 -2.61 23.87
N ASP A 397 -9.16 -1.35 23.67
CA ASP A 397 -10.08 -0.32 23.18
C ASP A 397 -10.06 -0.17 21.64
N ILE A 398 -9.06 -0.74 20.97
CA ILE A 398 -8.87 -0.70 19.52
C ILE A 398 -9.48 -1.95 18.87
N PHE A 399 -10.36 -1.75 17.92
CA PHE A 399 -11.02 -2.83 17.16
C PHE A 399 -11.42 -2.38 15.76
N ARG A 400 -11.55 -3.33 14.82
CA ARG A 400 -11.97 -3.04 13.45
C ARG A 400 -13.41 -2.57 13.40
N LYS A 401 -13.65 -1.50 12.61
CA LYS A 401 -14.97 -0.88 12.44
C LYS A 401 -15.54 -1.21 11.07
N LYS A 402 -16.88 -1.31 10.99
CA LYS A 402 -17.58 -1.53 9.71
C LYS A 402 -17.45 -0.37 8.73
N TRP A 403 -17.19 0.84 9.21
CA TRP A 403 -17.06 2.06 8.42
C TRP A 403 -16.48 3.21 9.23
N PHE A 404 -15.93 4.22 8.53
CA PHE A 404 -15.43 5.46 9.10
C PHE A 404 -16.12 6.66 8.49
N PHE A 405 -16.10 7.80 9.16
CA PHE A 405 -16.55 9.08 8.58
C PHE A 405 -15.65 9.49 7.41
N ILE A 406 -14.33 9.35 7.58
CA ILE A 406 -13.32 9.44 6.52
C ILE A 406 -13.00 7.99 6.13
N ALA A 407 -13.43 7.56 4.96
CA ALA A 407 -13.44 6.14 4.59
C ALA A 407 -12.36 5.76 3.55
N CYS A 408 -11.22 6.47 3.57
CA CYS A 408 -10.13 6.21 2.64
C CYS A 408 -9.57 4.79 2.74
N CYS A 409 -9.42 4.24 3.95
CA CYS A 409 -8.84 2.91 4.13
C CYS A 409 -9.71 1.79 3.53
N PRO A 410 -11.02 1.68 3.80
CA PRO A 410 -11.87 0.68 3.15
C PRO A 410 -11.87 0.78 1.62
N SER A 411 -11.99 1.98 1.06
CA SER A 411 -11.99 2.19 -0.39
C SER A 411 -10.63 1.87 -1.03
N ASN A 412 -9.54 2.19 -0.34
CA ASN A 412 -8.19 1.88 -0.79
C ASN A 412 -7.87 0.37 -0.77
N ILE A 413 -8.34 -0.36 0.25
CA ILE A 413 -8.22 -1.83 0.32
C ILE A 413 -8.94 -2.48 -0.86
N VAL A 414 -10.16 -2.02 -1.17
CA VAL A 414 -10.96 -2.53 -2.30
C VAL A 414 -10.20 -2.46 -3.62
N ARG A 415 -9.50 -1.36 -3.90
CA ARG A 415 -8.72 -1.22 -5.13
C ARG A 415 -7.38 -1.94 -5.10
N PHE A 416 -6.82 -2.20 -3.91
CA PHE A 416 -5.52 -2.85 -3.78
C PHE A 416 -5.58 -4.37 -3.95
N ILE A 417 -6.50 -5.05 -3.25
CA ILE A 417 -6.56 -6.52 -3.21
C ILE A 417 -6.62 -7.17 -4.61
N PRO A 418 -7.42 -6.68 -5.58
CA PRO A 418 -7.47 -7.29 -6.91
C PRO A 418 -6.18 -7.15 -7.74
N GLN A 419 -5.22 -6.35 -7.28
CA GLN A 419 -3.96 -6.13 -7.97
C GLN A 419 -2.78 -6.90 -7.38
N ILE A 420 -2.99 -7.72 -6.34
CA ILE A 420 -1.88 -8.41 -5.65
C ILE A 420 -1.00 -9.23 -6.60
N GLN A 421 -1.58 -9.80 -7.64
CA GLN A 421 -0.86 -10.56 -8.66
C GLN A 421 0.20 -9.73 -9.39
N SER A 422 0.03 -8.40 -9.48
CA SER A 422 0.98 -7.49 -10.13
C SER A 422 2.39 -7.54 -9.53
N TYR A 423 2.50 -7.98 -8.28
CA TYR A 423 3.75 -7.95 -7.50
C TYR A 423 4.51 -9.29 -7.54
N ILE A 424 3.91 -10.36 -8.10
CA ILE A 424 4.49 -11.71 -8.07
C ILE A 424 5.66 -11.83 -9.04
N TYR A 425 5.53 -11.30 -10.25
CA TYR A 425 6.52 -11.40 -11.30
C TYR A 425 6.85 -10.05 -11.91
N SER A 426 8.07 -9.92 -12.40
CA SER A 426 8.48 -8.81 -13.25
C SER A 426 9.47 -9.27 -14.32
N LEU A 427 9.66 -8.46 -15.35
CA LEU A 427 10.52 -8.75 -16.49
C LEU A 427 11.65 -7.73 -16.61
N LYS A 428 12.89 -8.19 -16.74
CA LYS A 428 14.02 -7.36 -17.10
C LYS A 428 14.72 -7.99 -18.30
N ASP A 429 14.62 -7.36 -19.47
CA ASP A 429 15.12 -7.92 -20.74
C ASP A 429 14.56 -9.34 -21.00
N SER A 430 15.42 -10.36 -21.01
CA SER A 430 15.07 -11.78 -21.15
C SER A 430 15.08 -12.52 -19.81
N MET A 431 14.96 -11.82 -18.69
CA MET A 431 14.97 -12.39 -17.34
C MET A 431 13.62 -12.21 -16.67
N ILE A 432 13.05 -13.32 -16.18
CA ILE A 432 11.83 -13.33 -15.38
C ILE A 432 12.23 -13.28 -13.91
N ASN A 433 11.84 -12.19 -13.21
CA ASN A 433 12.03 -12.11 -11.77
C ASN A 433 10.82 -12.69 -11.06
N ILE A 434 11.04 -13.57 -10.09
CA ILE A 434 10.03 -14.08 -9.15
C ILE A 434 10.22 -13.32 -7.85
N ASN A 435 9.29 -12.38 -7.58
CA ASN A 435 9.40 -11.42 -6.48
C ASN A 435 8.69 -11.91 -5.22
N LEU A 436 7.48 -12.49 -5.36
CA LEU A 436 6.69 -13.01 -4.25
C LEU A 436 6.37 -14.49 -4.47
N PHE A 437 6.39 -15.22 -3.36
CA PHE A 437 6.07 -16.65 -3.35
C PHE A 437 4.59 -16.84 -3.02
N ILE A 438 3.77 -16.81 -4.07
CA ILE A 438 2.31 -16.94 -4.00
C ILE A 438 1.89 -18.01 -5.01
N GLY A 439 1.12 -19.00 -4.56
CA GLY A 439 0.61 -20.05 -5.44
C GLY A 439 -0.18 -19.48 -6.61
N SER A 440 0.35 -19.62 -7.82
CA SER A 440 -0.16 -18.95 -9.01
C SER A 440 0.15 -19.68 -10.30
N THR A 441 -0.63 -19.36 -11.34
CA THR A 441 -0.32 -19.68 -12.73
C THR A 441 -0.20 -18.38 -13.49
N ALA A 442 0.96 -18.12 -14.10
CA ALA A 442 1.23 -16.91 -14.88
C ALA A 442 1.55 -17.26 -16.33
N LYS A 443 1.01 -16.45 -17.27
CA LYS A 443 1.34 -16.51 -18.69
C LYS A 443 2.16 -15.28 -19.06
N ILE A 444 3.46 -15.47 -19.25
CA ILE A 444 4.43 -14.40 -19.47
C ILE A 444 4.87 -14.39 -20.92
N ASP A 445 4.77 -13.25 -21.58
CA ASP A 445 5.32 -13.04 -22.92
C ASP A 445 6.79 -12.61 -22.84
N LEU A 446 7.68 -13.45 -23.33
CA LEU A 446 9.11 -13.18 -23.41
C LEU A 446 9.51 -13.03 -24.89
N ASN A 447 9.39 -11.79 -25.39
CA ASN A 447 9.73 -11.46 -26.78
C ASN A 447 8.95 -12.30 -27.83
N GLY A 448 7.64 -12.44 -27.65
CA GLY A 448 6.75 -13.22 -28.54
C GLY A 448 6.74 -14.73 -28.26
N ASN A 449 7.48 -15.20 -27.24
CA ASN A 449 7.41 -16.58 -26.78
C ASN A 449 6.71 -16.62 -25.42
N PHE A 450 5.66 -17.40 -25.32
CA PHE A 450 4.92 -17.54 -24.06
C PHE A 450 5.58 -18.56 -23.14
N ILE A 451 5.76 -18.15 -21.88
CA ILE A 451 6.22 -18.97 -20.78
C ILE A 451 5.05 -19.10 -19.80
N GLU A 452 4.60 -20.31 -19.53
CA GLU A 452 3.65 -20.57 -18.46
C GLU A 452 4.42 -20.99 -17.21
N MET A 453 4.22 -20.25 -16.10
CA MET A 453 4.86 -20.50 -14.80
C MET A 453 3.81 -20.95 -13.81
N HIS A 454 4.06 -22.07 -13.12
CA HIS A 454 3.19 -22.54 -12.05
C HIS A 454 3.96 -22.52 -10.72
N GLN A 455 3.56 -21.65 -9.78
CA GLN A 455 4.02 -21.73 -8.41
C GLN A 455 3.04 -22.51 -7.55
N LYS A 456 3.55 -23.47 -6.76
CA LYS A 456 2.81 -24.23 -5.75
C LYS A 456 3.52 -24.08 -4.41
N THR A 457 2.81 -23.58 -3.40
CA THR A 457 3.37 -23.31 -2.07
C THR A 457 2.27 -23.16 -1.04
N ASN A 458 2.60 -23.37 0.24
CA ASN A 458 1.81 -23.00 1.41
C ASN A 458 2.38 -21.73 2.10
N TYR A 459 3.20 -20.96 1.39
CA TYR A 459 3.71 -19.68 1.90
C TYR A 459 2.55 -18.74 2.27
N PRO A 460 2.59 -18.01 3.39
CA PRO A 460 3.75 -17.76 4.27
C PRO A 460 3.92 -18.75 5.44
N TRP A 461 3.18 -19.86 5.45
CA TRP A 461 3.21 -20.82 6.56
C TRP A 461 4.35 -21.83 6.45
N GLU A 462 4.78 -22.15 5.24
CA GLU A 462 5.87 -23.07 4.93
C GLU A 462 6.86 -22.44 3.96
N GLY A 463 8.13 -22.82 4.08
CA GLY A 463 9.21 -22.28 3.24
C GLY A 463 9.38 -22.97 1.89
N LEU A 464 8.65 -24.07 1.63
CA LEU A 464 8.76 -24.82 0.39
C LEU A 464 7.98 -24.18 -0.75
N VAL A 465 8.65 -23.95 -1.87
CA VAL A 465 8.06 -23.43 -3.11
C VAL A 465 8.49 -24.30 -4.28
N GLU A 466 7.53 -24.87 -4.99
CA GLU A 466 7.74 -25.57 -6.25
C GLU A 466 7.34 -24.67 -7.41
N ILE A 467 8.19 -24.58 -8.43
CA ILE A 467 7.95 -23.77 -9.62
C ILE A 467 8.14 -24.64 -10.85
N GLU A 468 7.08 -24.82 -11.64
CA GLU A 468 7.15 -25.51 -12.92
C GLU A 468 7.25 -24.48 -14.04
N VAL A 469 8.20 -24.69 -14.96
CA VAL A 469 8.51 -23.78 -16.06
C VAL A 469 8.11 -24.42 -17.38
N ASN A 470 7.16 -23.83 -18.08
CA ASN A 470 6.60 -24.36 -19.31
C ASN A 470 6.73 -23.37 -20.48
N PRO A 471 7.91 -23.26 -21.10
CA PRO A 471 8.07 -22.45 -22.30
C PRO A 471 7.33 -23.08 -23.49
N SER A 472 6.79 -22.25 -24.40
CA SER A 472 6.12 -22.72 -25.64
C SER A 472 7.04 -23.52 -26.56
N ARG A 473 8.35 -23.33 -26.44
CA ARG A 473 9.42 -24.13 -27.08
C ARG A 473 10.65 -24.12 -26.17
N SER A 474 11.56 -25.07 -26.39
CA SER A 474 12.84 -25.05 -25.68
C SER A 474 13.62 -23.79 -26.07
N MET A 475 14.03 -22.99 -25.07
CA MET A 475 14.72 -21.72 -25.27
C MET A 475 15.55 -21.33 -24.05
N GLU A 476 16.60 -20.56 -24.31
CA GLU A 476 17.48 -20.03 -23.28
C GLU A 476 16.92 -18.70 -22.73
N PHE A 477 16.78 -18.60 -21.42
CA PHE A 477 16.47 -17.37 -20.70
C PHE A 477 16.84 -17.50 -19.21
N SER A 478 16.85 -16.38 -18.51
CA SER A 478 17.18 -16.34 -17.09
C SER A 478 15.92 -16.27 -16.23
N ILE A 479 15.93 -16.96 -15.10
CA ILE A 479 14.97 -16.80 -14.00
C ILE A 479 15.74 -16.30 -12.79
N ALA A 480 15.31 -15.16 -12.25
CA ALA A 480 15.84 -14.58 -11.02
C ALA A 480 14.87 -14.86 -9.86
N LEU A 481 15.30 -15.71 -8.93
CA LEU A 481 14.55 -16.06 -7.72
C LEU A 481 14.95 -15.11 -6.60
N ARG A 482 14.00 -14.38 -6.03
CA ARG A 482 14.27 -13.57 -4.85
C ARG A 482 14.66 -14.47 -3.67
N ILE A 483 15.72 -14.10 -2.98
CA ILE A 483 16.05 -14.67 -1.67
C ILE A 483 15.64 -13.62 -0.64
N PRO A 484 14.56 -13.81 0.13
CA PRO A 484 14.07 -12.83 1.08
C PRO A 484 15.11 -12.40 2.10
N GLY A 485 15.12 -11.12 2.48
CA GLY A 485 16.06 -10.59 3.47
C GLY A 485 15.96 -11.33 4.81
N TRP A 486 14.75 -11.66 5.27
CA TRP A 486 14.54 -12.44 6.49
C TRP A 486 15.21 -13.82 6.45
N ALA A 487 15.30 -14.49 5.29
CA ALA A 487 16.03 -15.74 5.12
C ALA A 487 17.55 -15.56 5.01
N GLN A 488 18.04 -14.33 4.99
CA GLN A 488 19.45 -13.93 4.95
C GLN A 488 19.89 -13.21 6.24
N ASN A 489 19.20 -13.43 7.36
CA ASN A 489 19.45 -12.76 8.65
C ASN A 489 19.24 -11.24 8.64
N ASN A 490 18.44 -10.74 7.69
CA ASN A 490 18.17 -9.32 7.54
C ASN A 490 16.65 -9.08 7.57
N PRO A 491 16.04 -8.87 8.76
CA PRO A 491 14.58 -8.71 8.88
C PRO A 491 14.03 -7.53 8.09
N VAL A 492 14.81 -6.46 7.97
CA VAL A 492 14.53 -5.30 7.10
C VAL A 492 15.83 -4.88 6.41
N PRO A 493 15.80 -4.23 5.24
CA PRO A 493 17.03 -3.85 4.52
C PRO A 493 17.73 -2.61 5.13
N SER A 494 17.94 -2.65 6.45
CA SER A 494 18.63 -1.64 7.25
C SER A 494 19.03 -2.24 8.62
N ASP A 495 19.69 -1.45 9.45
CA ASP A 495 20.06 -1.81 10.84
C ASP A 495 18.98 -1.47 11.87
N LEU A 496 17.79 -1.05 11.43
CA LEU A 496 16.68 -0.66 12.33
C LEU A 496 16.19 -1.83 13.19
N TYR A 497 16.23 -3.05 12.65
CA TYR A 497 15.89 -4.29 13.35
C TYR A 497 16.94 -5.37 13.05
N ARG A 498 17.19 -6.25 14.01
CA ARG A 498 18.13 -7.38 13.86
C ARG A 498 17.62 -8.62 14.60
N TYR A 499 17.98 -9.78 14.14
CA TYR A 499 17.77 -11.02 14.88
C TYR A 499 18.75 -11.14 16.03
N MET A 500 18.29 -11.63 17.20
CA MET A 500 19.16 -11.93 18.34
C MET A 500 20.10 -13.09 18.02
N THR A 501 19.60 -14.09 17.29
CA THR A 501 20.37 -15.26 16.88
C THR A 501 20.23 -15.41 15.35
N PRO A 502 21.33 -15.50 14.62
CA PRO A 502 21.28 -15.71 13.17
C PRO A 502 20.74 -17.09 12.80
N ILE A 503 20.14 -17.20 11.61
CA ILE A 503 19.79 -18.48 10.98
C ILE A 503 21.07 -19.20 10.58
N GLU A 504 21.25 -20.43 11.04
CA GLU A 504 22.37 -21.30 10.64
C GLU A 504 22.03 -22.14 9.39
N GLU A 505 20.75 -22.51 9.27
CA GLU A 505 20.25 -23.27 8.13
C GLU A 505 20.29 -22.42 6.86
N LYS A 506 20.70 -23.06 5.75
CA LYS A 506 20.80 -22.38 4.45
C LYS A 506 19.56 -22.63 3.61
N VAL A 507 19.18 -21.62 2.82
CA VAL A 507 18.21 -21.79 1.73
C VAL A 507 18.70 -22.88 0.79
N ARG A 508 17.80 -23.83 0.47
CA ARG A 508 18.09 -24.92 -0.46
C ARG A 508 17.42 -24.63 -1.80
N LEU A 509 18.18 -24.74 -2.88
CA LEU A 509 17.69 -24.53 -4.24
C LEU A 509 18.05 -25.73 -5.12
N GLU A 510 17.07 -26.27 -5.82
CA GLU A 510 17.25 -27.33 -6.80
C GLU A 510 16.62 -26.97 -8.14
N VAL A 511 17.26 -27.39 -9.23
CA VAL A 511 16.70 -27.35 -10.58
C VAL A 511 16.74 -28.78 -11.16
N ASN A 512 15.57 -29.32 -11.48
CA ASN A 512 15.43 -30.70 -11.99
C ASN A 512 16.14 -31.74 -11.08
N ASN A 513 15.93 -31.62 -9.76
CA ASN A 513 16.53 -32.45 -8.71
C ASN A 513 18.08 -32.33 -8.61
N LYS A 514 18.67 -31.29 -9.15
CA LYS A 514 20.08 -30.99 -8.97
C LYS A 514 20.23 -29.77 -8.07
N LEU A 515 21.00 -29.90 -7.01
CA LEU A 515 21.32 -28.80 -6.10
C LEU A 515 22.08 -27.70 -6.85
N ILE A 516 21.69 -26.45 -6.60
CA ILE A 516 22.31 -25.27 -7.18
C ILE A 516 22.98 -24.48 -6.06
N ASP A 517 24.23 -24.09 -6.27
CA ASP A 517 24.92 -23.18 -5.37
C ASP A 517 24.28 -21.80 -5.44
N LEU A 518 23.98 -21.23 -4.26
CA LEU A 518 23.34 -19.92 -4.15
C LEU A 518 24.40 -18.80 -4.30
N GLU A 519 24.42 -18.19 -5.47
CA GLU A 519 25.07 -16.89 -5.67
C GLU A 519 23.99 -15.81 -5.69
N ILE A 520 24.01 -14.90 -4.70
CA ILE A 520 22.97 -13.88 -4.53
C ILE A 520 23.51 -12.54 -5.03
N ILE A 521 22.88 -12.02 -6.08
CA ILE A 521 23.21 -10.73 -6.69
C ILE A 521 21.97 -9.83 -6.56
N GLU A 522 22.11 -8.66 -5.93
CA GLU A 522 21.01 -7.71 -5.72
C GLU A 522 19.77 -8.35 -5.06
N GLY A 523 20.02 -9.41 -4.24
CA GLY A 523 19.00 -10.18 -3.52
C GLY A 523 18.28 -11.25 -4.35
N TYR A 524 18.79 -11.58 -5.52
CA TYR A 524 18.28 -12.66 -6.38
C TYR A 524 19.34 -13.73 -6.64
N CYS A 525 18.92 -14.99 -6.70
CA CYS A 525 19.68 -16.07 -7.30
C CYS A 525 19.26 -16.21 -8.77
N ILE A 526 20.21 -16.05 -9.69
CA ILE A 526 19.94 -16.04 -11.13
C ILE A 526 20.28 -17.40 -11.72
N ILE A 527 19.30 -18.06 -12.34
CA ILE A 527 19.43 -19.34 -13.03
C ILE A 527 19.35 -19.07 -14.52
N ASN A 528 20.45 -19.29 -15.24
CA ASN A 528 20.50 -19.17 -16.69
C ASN A 528 20.70 -20.55 -17.31
N GLN A 529 19.73 -21.01 -18.10
CA GLN A 529 19.80 -22.27 -18.83
C GLN A 529 18.84 -22.33 -20.01
N THR A 530 18.93 -23.37 -20.82
CA THR A 530 17.91 -23.72 -21.80
C THR A 530 16.75 -24.44 -21.10
N TRP A 531 15.63 -23.74 -20.93
CA TRP A 531 14.43 -24.25 -20.32
C TRP A 531 13.58 -25.07 -21.28
N LYS A 532 12.99 -26.16 -20.79
CA LYS A 532 12.07 -27.03 -21.51
C LYS A 532 10.77 -27.17 -20.73
N LYS A 533 9.71 -27.53 -21.42
CA LYS A 533 8.42 -27.79 -20.80
C LYS A 533 8.56 -28.86 -19.71
N GLY A 534 8.06 -28.56 -18.50
CA GLY A 534 8.07 -29.42 -17.34
C GLY A 534 9.34 -29.32 -16.50
N ASP A 535 10.30 -28.42 -16.83
CA ASP A 535 11.42 -28.16 -15.94
C ASP A 535 10.93 -27.60 -14.62
N ARG A 536 11.60 -27.99 -13.51
CA ARG A 536 11.18 -27.66 -12.16
C ARG A 536 12.28 -26.98 -11.37
N ILE A 537 11.87 -25.99 -10.59
CA ILE A 537 12.68 -25.34 -9.56
C ILE A 537 12.03 -25.67 -8.22
N LEU A 538 12.82 -26.12 -7.27
CA LEU A 538 12.43 -26.31 -5.87
C LEU A 538 13.30 -25.37 -5.04
N ILE A 539 12.66 -24.47 -4.27
CA ILE A 539 13.34 -23.65 -3.29
C ILE A 539 12.71 -23.85 -1.91
N GLU A 540 13.54 -23.99 -0.90
CA GLU A 540 13.13 -24.20 0.48
C GLU A 540 13.84 -23.17 1.38
N PHE A 541 13.03 -22.35 2.02
CA PHE A 541 13.49 -21.36 2.98
C PHE A 541 13.40 -21.91 4.40
N PRO A 542 14.45 -21.87 5.21
CA PRO A 542 14.32 -22.16 6.64
C PRO A 542 13.44 -21.10 7.29
N MET A 543 12.47 -21.52 8.07
CA MET A 543 11.52 -20.64 8.78
C MET A 543 11.49 -20.91 10.29
N PRO A 544 12.61 -20.81 11.01
CA PRO A 544 12.57 -20.86 12.46
C PRO A 544 11.87 -19.63 13.05
N VAL A 545 11.48 -19.72 14.32
CA VAL A 545 10.99 -18.55 15.06
C VAL A 545 12.18 -17.68 15.47
N HIS A 546 12.12 -16.40 15.10
CA HIS A 546 13.15 -15.42 15.43
C HIS A 546 12.71 -14.47 16.53
N ARG A 547 13.67 -14.11 17.37
CA ARG A 547 13.62 -12.98 18.28
C ARG A 547 14.23 -11.77 17.59
N VAL A 548 13.45 -10.71 17.46
CA VAL A 548 13.84 -9.46 16.79
C VAL A 548 14.01 -8.37 17.84
N VAL A 549 15.10 -7.65 17.79
CA VAL A 549 15.34 -6.45 18.62
C VAL A 549 15.49 -5.23 17.73
N ALA A 550 15.02 -4.09 18.22
CA ALA A 550 15.14 -2.81 17.53
C ALA A 550 16.53 -2.19 17.76
N HIS A 551 16.91 -1.26 16.88
CA HIS A 551 18.10 -0.42 17.05
C HIS A 551 18.01 0.37 18.38
N ASP A 552 19.14 0.53 19.09
CA ASP A 552 19.22 1.12 20.44
C ASP A 552 18.64 2.54 20.55
N LYS A 553 18.53 3.27 19.45
CA LYS A 553 17.92 4.59 19.39
C LYS A 553 16.38 4.56 19.43
N VAL A 554 15.74 3.42 19.20
CA VAL A 554 14.30 3.26 19.29
C VAL A 554 13.94 3.02 20.76
N GLN A 555 13.68 4.10 21.48
CA GLN A 555 13.46 4.04 22.93
C GLN A 555 12.19 3.28 23.32
N ASP A 556 11.15 3.34 22.48
CA ASP A 556 9.87 2.66 22.70
C ASP A 556 9.97 1.12 22.69
N CYS A 557 11.07 0.57 22.17
CA CYS A 557 11.31 -0.88 22.10
C CYS A 557 12.52 -1.32 22.92
N LYS A 558 13.09 -0.44 23.78
CA LYS A 558 14.28 -0.74 24.57
C LYS A 558 14.02 -1.83 25.59
N GLY A 559 14.85 -2.89 25.60
CA GLY A 559 14.67 -4.05 26.50
C GLY A 559 13.45 -4.90 26.13
N MET A 560 13.01 -4.82 24.87
CA MET A 560 11.90 -5.58 24.36
C MET A 560 12.32 -6.42 23.15
N VAL A 561 11.55 -7.48 22.92
CA VAL A 561 11.73 -8.42 21.81
C VAL A 561 10.38 -8.65 21.10
N ALA A 562 10.41 -8.70 19.77
CA ALA A 562 9.28 -9.15 18.97
C ALA A 562 9.57 -10.55 18.39
N LEU A 563 8.52 -11.28 18.05
CA LEU A 563 8.62 -12.58 17.40
C LEU A 563 8.30 -12.48 15.92
N GLU A 564 9.09 -13.18 15.10
CA GLU A 564 8.92 -13.26 13.65
C GLU A 564 9.15 -14.69 13.16
N ARG A 565 8.39 -15.10 12.14
CA ARG A 565 8.61 -16.35 11.43
C ARG A 565 8.34 -16.16 9.92
N GLY A 566 9.38 -16.33 9.11
CA GLY A 566 9.30 -15.95 7.70
C GLY A 566 8.96 -14.46 7.55
N PRO A 567 8.00 -14.07 6.69
CA PRO A 567 7.60 -12.66 6.54
C PRO A 567 6.62 -12.16 7.63
N ILE A 568 6.18 -13.03 8.54
CA ILE A 568 5.10 -12.74 9.51
C ILE A 568 5.65 -12.27 10.84
N VAL A 569 5.18 -11.13 11.30
CA VAL A 569 5.36 -10.62 12.67
C VAL A 569 4.22 -11.16 13.54
N TYR A 570 4.53 -11.52 14.79
CA TYR A 570 3.58 -12.08 15.74
C TYR A 570 3.27 -11.10 16.87
N CYS A 571 2.12 -11.29 17.48
CA CYS A 571 1.69 -10.58 18.69
C CYS A 571 1.04 -11.55 19.67
N ILE A 572 0.92 -11.15 20.93
CA ILE A 572 0.16 -11.86 21.95
C ILE A 572 -1.09 -11.06 22.31
N GLU A 573 -2.20 -11.76 22.56
CA GLU A 573 -3.48 -11.16 22.98
C GLU A 573 -3.87 -11.64 24.38
N SER A 574 -4.54 -10.78 25.17
CA SER A 574 -5.00 -11.12 26.52
C SER A 574 -6.12 -12.16 26.55
N ILE A 575 -6.70 -12.51 25.42
CA ILE A 575 -7.67 -13.62 25.31
C ILE A 575 -7.00 -15.00 25.50
N ASP A 576 -5.70 -15.09 25.20
CA ASP A 576 -4.93 -16.33 25.30
C ASP A 576 -3.88 -16.28 26.43
N ASN A 577 -3.57 -15.07 26.94
CA ASN A 577 -2.42 -14.86 27.82
C ASN A 577 -2.79 -13.89 28.95
N ASP A 578 -2.56 -14.26 30.18
CA ASP A 578 -2.82 -13.38 31.33
C ASP A 578 -1.71 -12.33 31.48
N ASN A 579 -2.10 -11.09 31.85
CA ASN A 579 -1.18 -9.98 32.18
C ASN A 579 -0.08 -9.73 31.14
N ILE A 580 -0.46 -9.62 29.87
CA ILE A 580 0.47 -9.59 28.72
C ILE A 580 1.57 -8.52 28.84
N GLU A 581 1.29 -7.37 29.45
CA GLU A 581 2.26 -6.29 29.65
C GLU A 581 3.38 -6.62 30.65
N LYS A 582 3.18 -7.65 31.46
CA LYS A 582 4.12 -8.11 32.49
C LYS A 582 4.88 -9.37 32.08
N LEU A 583 4.72 -9.80 30.85
CA LEU A 583 5.36 -11.01 30.36
C LEU A 583 6.77 -10.72 29.86
N LYS A 584 7.71 -11.51 30.36
CA LYS A 584 9.11 -11.49 29.94
C LYS A 584 9.45 -12.79 29.21
N LEU A 585 9.94 -12.68 27.99
CA LEU A 585 10.47 -13.79 27.23
C LEU A 585 11.97 -13.95 27.54
N ASN A 586 12.34 -15.01 28.25
CA ASN A 586 13.73 -15.29 28.56
C ASN A 586 14.49 -15.76 27.32
N ASP A 587 15.79 -15.43 27.22
CA ASP A 587 16.63 -15.74 26.04
C ASP A 587 16.69 -17.23 25.71
N ASN A 588 16.70 -18.07 26.74
CA ASN A 588 16.82 -19.53 26.59
C ASN A 588 15.49 -20.26 26.43
N THR A 589 14.36 -19.54 26.39
CA THR A 589 13.05 -20.17 26.18
C THR A 589 13.02 -20.85 24.82
N GLN A 590 12.69 -22.14 24.80
CA GLN A 590 12.40 -22.83 23.57
C GLN A 590 11.08 -22.30 22.99
N LEU A 591 11.09 -21.99 21.70
CA LEU A 591 9.91 -21.53 20.97
C LEU A 591 9.51 -22.60 19.98
N ASP A 592 8.27 -23.08 20.11
CA ASP A 592 7.66 -24.04 19.21
C ASP A 592 6.63 -23.36 18.31
N HIS A 593 6.36 -23.91 17.14
CA HIS A 593 5.35 -23.42 16.23
C HIS A 593 4.50 -24.55 15.67
N VAL A 594 3.19 -24.28 15.54
CA VAL A 594 2.22 -25.28 15.08
C VAL A 594 1.19 -24.63 14.16
N TYR A 595 0.91 -25.25 13.00
CA TYR A 595 -0.20 -24.86 12.15
C TYR A 595 -1.53 -25.31 12.77
N GLN A 596 -2.45 -24.37 12.97
CA GLN A 596 -3.77 -24.59 13.54
C GLN A 596 -4.85 -24.29 12.50
N GLU A 597 -5.39 -25.34 11.89
CA GLU A 597 -6.32 -25.24 10.76
C GLU A 597 -7.62 -24.51 11.13
N GLU A 598 -8.16 -24.78 12.33
CA GLU A 598 -9.45 -24.22 12.79
C GLU A 598 -9.32 -22.82 13.39
N LEU A 599 -8.13 -22.36 13.71
CA LEU A 599 -7.92 -21.06 14.32
C LEU A 599 -7.75 -19.99 13.24
N LEU A 600 -8.64 -18.96 13.24
CA LEU A 600 -8.55 -17.77 12.39
C LEU A 600 -8.31 -18.09 10.88
N ASN A 601 -9.04 -19.08 10.37
CA ASN A 601 -8.96 -19.61 8.99
C ASN A 601 -7.63 -20.30 8.64
N GLY A 602 -6.93 -20.83 9.62
CA GLY A 602 -5.65 -21.54 9.46
C GLY A 602 -4.45 -20.60 9.57
N ILE A 603 -3.76 -20.67 10.70
CA ILE A 603 -2.57 -19.89 11.01
C ILE A 603 -1.49 -20.77 11.66
N VAL A 604 -0.24 -20.33 11.57
CA VAL A 604 0.81 -20.85 12.44
C VAL A 604 0.82 -20.03 13.72
N THR A 605 0.76 -20.69 14.87
CA THR A 605 0.93 -20.08 16.20
C THR A 605 2.34 -20.34 16.71
N ILE A 606 2.81 -19.47 17.62
CA ILE A 606 4.05 -19.68 18.35
C ILE A 606 3.71 -19.86 19.83
N THR A 607 4.35 -20.83 20.48
CA THR A 607 4.19 -21.14 21.90
C THR A 607 5.55 -21.25 22.58
N GLY A 608 5.54 -21.14 23.90
CA GLY A 608 6.70 -21.28 24.76
C GLY A 608 6.38 -20.88 26.19
N SER A 609 7.39 -20.76 27.05
CA SER A 609 7.23 -20.33 28.43
C SER A 609 7.74 -18.90 28.60
N VAL A 610 7.02 -18.08 29.37
CA VAL A 610 7.37 -16.70 29.74
C VAL A 610 7.33 -16.53 31.26
N GLN A 611 8.11 -15.61 31.76
CA GLN A 611 8.09 -15.23 33.16
C GLN A 611 7.15 -14.03 33.36
N ASN A 612 6.26 -14.11 34.33
CA ASN A 612 5.48 -12.96 34.76
C ASN A 612 6.30 -12.13 35.75
N LEU A 613 6.57 -10.88 35.43
CA LEU A 613 7.44 -9.97 36.20
C LEU A 613 6.87 -9.58 37.56
N GLU A 614 5.56 -9.68 37.81
CA GLU A 614 4.94 -9.36 39.12
C GLU A 614 4.96 -10.55 40.04
N SER A 615 4.52 -11.73 39.57
CA SER A 615 4.42 -12.94 40.37
C SER A 615 5.71 -13.76 40.37
N ASN A 616 6.64 -13.47 39.47
CA ASN A 616 7.84 -14.25 39.20
C ASN A 616 7.58 -15.72 38.78
N ALA A 617 6.33 -16.02 38.42
CA ALA A 617 5.92 -17.36 37.97
C ALA A 617 6.18 -17.55 36.49
N GLU A 618 6.48 -18.78 36.10
CA GLU A 618 6.48 -19.20 34.70
C GLU A 618 5.05 -19.53 34.26
N GLN A 619 4.71 -19.14 33.02
CA GLN A 619 3.45 -19.50 32.38
C GLN A 619 3.67 -19.74 30.90
N ASP A 620 2.84 -20.57 30.30
CA ASP A 620 2.83 -20.74 28.85
C ASP A 620 2.25 -19.51 28.18
N PHE A 621 2.69 -19.22 26.95
CA PHE A 621 2.11 -18.19 26.11
C PHE A 621 1.76 -18.69 24.73
N LEU A 622 0.81 -18.02 24.07
CA LEU A 622 0.44 -18.24 22.68
C LEU A 622 0.50 -16.93 21.93
N ALA A 623 1.31 -16.91 20.86
CA ALA A 623 1.37 -15.78 19.92
C ALA A 623 0.72 -16.14 18.60
N ILE A 624 0.03 -15.17 18.01
CA ILE A 624 -0.64 -15.26 16.70
C ILE A 624 -0.06 -14.27 15.71
N PRO A 625 -0.23 -14.48 14.39
CA PRO A 625 0.15 -13.49 13.40
C PRO A 625 -0.50 -12.11 13.65
N TYR A 626 0.30 -11.05 13.61
CA TYR A 626 -0.17 -9.69 13.86
C TYR A 626 -1.37 -9.28 12.98
N HIS A 627 -1.41 -9.70 11.73
CA HIS A 627 -2.49 -9.31 10.83
C HIS A 627 -3.87 -9.88 11.20
N VAL A 628 -3.96 -10.85 12.11
CA VAL A 628 -5.22 -11.45 12.56
C VAL A 628 -5.63 -11.09 13.99
N TRP A 629 -4.93 -10.18 14.67
CA TRP A 629 -5.34 -9.75 15.99
C TRP A 629 -6.72 -9.06 16.01
N ALA A 630 -7.38 -9.01 17.15
CA ALA A 630 -8.73 -8.44 17.38
C ALA A 630 -9.84 -9.05 16.49
N HIS A 631 -9.71 -10.31 16.06
CA HIS A 631 -10.81 -11.03 15.40
C HIS A 631 -11.69 -11.80 16.37
N ARG A 632 -11.17 -12.16 17.54
CA ARG A 632 -11.87 -12.96 18.55
C ARG A 632 -12.55 -12.12 19.65
N GLY A 633 -12.68 -10.82 19.43
CA GLY A 633 -13.27 -9.87 20.35
C GLY A 633 -12.31 -8.77 20.75
N ARG A 634 -12.69 -7.98 21.78
CA ARG A 634 -11.80 -6.96 22.36
C ARG A 634 -10.80 -7.65 23.27
N SER A 635 -9.54 -7.36 23.04
CA SER A 635 -8.42 -7.94 23.76
C SER A 635 -7.28 -6.93 23.83
N GLU A 636 -6.57 -6.89 24.92
CA GLU A 636 -5.26 -6.24 24.95
C GLU A 636 -4.34 -6.98 23.97
N MET A 637 -3.38 -6.28 23.39
CA MET A 637 -2.45 -6.86 22.42
C MET A 637 -1.10 -6.16 22.51
N ILE A 638 -0.02 -6.91 22.42
CA ILE A 638 1.33 -6.39 22.25
C ILE A 638 2.12 -7.19 21.20
N VAL A 639 2.93 -6.47 20.43
CA VAL A 639 3.94 -7.04 19.52
C VAL A 639 5.28 -7.20 20.24
N TRP A 640 5.62 -6.23 21.10
CA TRP A 640 6.89 -6.17 21.81
C TRP A 640 6.72 -6.64 23.25
N MET A 641 7.42 -7.71 23.63
CA MET A 641 7.46 -8.28 24.98
C MET A 641 8.75 -7.88 25.69
N HIS A 642 8.75 -7.81 27.01
CA HIS A 642 10.00 -7.67 27.77
C HIS A 642 10.96 -8.86 27.52
N HIS A 643 12.25 -8.59 27.54
CA HIS A 643 13.29 -9.62 27.50
C HIS A 643 14.53 -9.28 28.32
#